data_39f8c89f1c51dfc2e95dcafb2f63c3d4
#
_entry.id   39f8c89f1c51dfc2e95dcafb2f63c3d4
#
_cell.length_a   1.000
_cell.length_b   1.000
_cell.length_c   1.000
_cell.angle_alpha   90.00
_cell.angle_beta   90.00
_cell.angle_gamma   90.00
#
_symmetry.space_group_name_H-M   'P 1'
#
loop_
_entity.id
_entity.type
_entity.pdbx_description
1 polymer ?
#
loop_
_entity_poly.entity_id
_entity_poly.type
_entity_poly.pdbx_seq_one_letter_code
_entity_poly.pdbx_strand_id
1 'polypeptide(L)'
;MRIQETFEQDKDKIANKYHKQGEPFDAYRRMAYHGYDFDETTGKSDEEILAGLRALKEKISALPHPVQKARAVEYVLDNTKTDVNGQDYFPGVYSLNRLANAVTQDVWQKEVFEKILPRTNEEMRKMNESGAIAIWADFDHVVPDWQAVLSLGFPGLLSRAEKYKKLHEKNKTLTAEKQAFFDAIIIEYSAILRFFDRLISYTETRKKREPESEKLPVVSACLKEVRAGAPQSTYGALMTIYMYFILCECFDSYQVRSLGNGLDGTLYPFYERDLRSGAYTREEIGELLKYFLFQWQAIGNYWGQPFYLGGTNADGSAKYNDLSYLILETYDKIGIYNPKIQLKINKNTPEKLLNFVFDMVRRGKNSFAFMCEPGMAKAMRSYGATEEESREADIRGCYETGVRANEVSSATGYVNAAKAVEYVFFNGYDKKLHEVFGLRTGEIGGEIGGGNGADACGINDEKGGNAPFETFEKFYAAVKAQLKALLEKTMRVADEYEKYFSYINPSLMYSATVEGALEKGKDAYQSGVKYNNSSVLTAGFATLTDAVSAVKEFVYEKKRITLAQLKQALSDNWSGYGNLRATVLASPHKYGNDDDAADKIAADLAVFESSVVNFRPNARGGVYKASIHSAMQFLWEGEKTAATPDGRTAGAELSKNASPSVGADKSGVTALIASALKLKPYAFTESFCLDVMLHPSSAEGNDGLQVMRTLLFAYLNGNGMAIQFNVFDAEMLRDAQKHPEKYQNLQVRVCGWNVLWNNLSTDEQNAYIRRAENIAQ
;
A
#
# COMPACT_ATOMS: atom_id res chain seq x y z
N MET A 1 -31.40 -22.98 1.90
CA MET A 1 -31.94 -21.60 1.99
C MET A 1 -31.46 -20.88 0.76
N ARG A 2 -32.32 -20.14 0.05
CA ARG A 2 -31.97 -19.47 -1.20
C ARG A 2 -31.53 -18.04 -0.93
N ILE A 3 -30.55 -17.56 -1.69
CA ILE A 3 -30.13 -16.15 -1.73
C ILE A 3 -31.06 -15.41 -2.66
N GLN A 4 -31.60 -14.27 -2.20
CA GLN A 4 -32.51 -13.45 -2.98
C GLN A 4 -31.76 -12.36 -3.73
N GLU A 5 -32.17 -12.07 -4.97
CA GLU A 5 -31.65 -11.00 -5.79
C GLU A 5 -32.25 -9.66 -5.35
N THR A 6 -31.74 -9.09 -4.26
CA THR A 6 -32.27 -7.84 -3.65
C THR A 6 -31.20 -6.77 -3.47
N PHE A 7 -29.99 -6.97 -3.99
CA PHE A 7 -28.88 -6.02 -3.81
C PHE A 7 -29.24 -4.58 -4.22
N GLU A 8 -29.92 -4.40 -5.36
CA GLU A 8 -30.29 -3.07 -5.85
C GLU A 8 -31.28 -2.33 -4.92
N GLN A 9 -32.07 -3.07 -4.13
CA GLN A 9 -33.00 -2.52 -3.14
C GLN A 9 -32.28 -2.18 -1.84
N ASP A 10 -31.21 -2.90 -1.50
CA ASP A 10 -30.53 -2.85 -0.22
C ASP A 10 -29.26 -1.98 -0.23
N LYS A 11 -28.67 -1.72 -1.42
CA LYS A 11 -27.37 -1.07 -1.56
C LYS A 11 -27.26 0.28 -0.83
N ASP A 12 -28.33 1.08 -0.83
CA ASP A 12 -28.32 2.39 -0.17
C ASP A 12 -28.23 2.25 1.36
N LYS A 13 -28.87 1.22 1.93
CA LYS A 13 -28.72 0.91 3.36
C LYS A 13 -27.30 0.48 3.68
N ILE A 14 -26.72 -0.38 2.84
CA ILE A 14 -25.34 -0.86 3.02
C ILE A 14 -24.34 0.28 2.86
N ALA A 15 -24.55 1.18 1.86
CA ALA A 15 -23.70 2.34 1.63
C ALA A 15 -23.61 3.25 2.86
N ASN A 16 -24.69 3.35 3.63
CA ASN A 16 -24.76 4.14 4.86
C ASN A 16 -24.34 3.38 6.13
N LYS A 17 -23.85 2.15 5.99
CA LYS A 17 -23.47 1.30 7.13
C LYS A 17 -22.40 1.93 8.01
N TYR A 18 -21.46 2.63 7.42
CA TYR A 18 -20.29 3.19 8.09
C TYR A 18 -20.14 4.70 7.92
N HIS A 19 -21.00 5.32 7.12
CA HIS A 19 -21.03 6.77 6.86
C HIS A 19 -22.48 7.26 6.83
N LYS A 20 -22.72 8.47 7.32
CA LYS A 20 -24.00 9.12 7.12
C LYS A 20 -24.09 9.64 5.68
N GLN A 21 -25.21 9.42 5.04
CA GLN A 21 -25.49 9.99 3.73
C GLN A 21 -25.37 11.53 3.77
N GLY A 22 -24.63 12.10 2.83
CA GLY A 22 -24.39 13.55 2.76
C GLY A 22 -23.23 14.07 3.61
N GLU A 23 -22.51 13.22 4.37
CA GLU A 23 -21.26 13.63 4.99
C GLU A 23 -20.18 13.83 3.92
N PRO A 24 -19.33 14.89 4.04
CA PRO A 24 -18.22 15.08 3.12
C PRO A 24 -17.26 13.89 3.15
N PHE A 25 -16.76 13.51 1.97
CA PHE A 25 -15.69 12.53 1.89
C PHE A 25 -14.42 13.09 2.55
N ASP A 26 -13.86 12.34 3.49
CA ASP A 26 -12.57 12.63 4.11
C ASP A 26 -11.58 11.53 3.73
N ALA A 27 -10.57 11.89 2.94
CA ALA A 27 -9.52 10.98 2.46
C ALA A 27 -8.74 10.30 3.60
N TYR A 28 -8.65 10.98 4.75
CA TYR A 28 -7.90 10.50 5.92
C TYR A 28 -8.82 9.90 6.98
N ARG A 29 -10.11 9.88 6.72
CA ARG A 29 -11.10 9.28 7.61
C ARG A 29 -10.76 7.79 7.76
N ARG A 30 -10.16 7.47 8.87
CA ARG A 30 -10.00 6.09 9.30
C ARG A 30 -11.39 5.63 9.72
N MET A 31 -11.90 4.62 9.04
CA MET A 31 -13.14 3.88 9.30
C MET A 31 -13.90 4.30 10.56
N ALA A 32 -14.47 5.49 10.54
CA ALA A 32 -15.34 5.97 11.59
C ALA A 32 -16.77 5.51 11.26
N TYR A 33 -17.31 4.65 12.08
CA TYR A 33 -18.65 4.12 11.92
C TYR A 33 -19.68 5.12 12.44
N HIS A 34 -20.23 5.90 11.54
CA HIS A 34 -21.15 6.98 11.91
C HIS A 34 -22.40 7.00 11.08
N GLY A 35 -23.12 6.02 10.85
CA GLY A 35 -24.30 6.15 10.01
C GLY A 35 -25.24 4.98 10.00
N TYR A 36 -24.79 3.88 10.57
CA TYR A 36 -25.62 2.70 10.72
C TYR A 36 -26.35 2.78 12.06
N ASP A 37 -27.67 2.57 12.06
CA ASP A 37 -28.47 2.59 13.28
C ASP A 37 -28.22 1.30 14.07
N PHE A 38 -27.16 1.26 14.87
CA PHE A 38 -26.88 0.16 15.75
C PHE A 38 -27.88 0.11 16.90
N ASP A 39 -28.40 -1.07 17.18
CA ASP A 39 -29.30 -1.28 18.30
C ASP A 39 -28.53 -1.06 19.62
N GLU A 40 -28.96 -0.04 20.36
CA GLU A 40 -28.36 0.36 21.65
C GLU A 40 -28.34 -0.77 22.70
N THR A 41 -29.21 -1.78 22.53
CA THR A 41 -29.29 -2.94 23.44
C THR A 41 -28.18 -3.96 23.19
N THR A 42 -27.41 -3.85 22.10
CA THR A 42 -26.39 -4.83 21.72
C THR A 42 -25.03 -4.61 22.37
N GLY A 43 -24.78 -3.42 22.92
CA GLY A 43 -23.48 -3.07 23.52
C GLY A 43 -23.45 -1.64 24.06
N LYS A 44 -22.23 -1.14 24.28
CA LYS A 44 -21.94 0.19 24.84
C LYS A 44 -21.47 1.15 23.75
N SER A 45 -21.53 2.45 24.05
CA SER A 45 -20.91 3.51 23.25
C SER A 45 -19.37 3.46 23.36
N ASP A 46 -18.69 4.14 22.43
CA ASP A 46 -17.22 4.25 22.47
C ASP A 46 -16.72 4.93 23.74
N GLU A 47 -17.44 5.96 24.22
CA GLU A 47 -17.11 6.66 25.47
C GLU A 47 -17.20 5.74 26.69
N GLU A 48 -18.23 4.91 26.78
CA GLU A 48 -18.41 3.94 27.87
C GLU A 48 -17.34 2.84 27.82
N ILE A 49 -16.98 2.38 26.60
CA ILE A 49 -15.90 1.41 26.40
C ILE A 49 -14.57 2.03 26.83
N LEU A 50 -14.25 3.25 26.39
CA LEU A 50 -13.02 3.96 26.78
C LEU A 50 -12.92 4.18 28.30
N ALA A 51 -14.03 4.53 28.96
CA ALA A 51 -14.06 4.66 30.42
C ALA A 51 -13.75 3.32 31.12
N GLY A 52 -14.34 2.23 30.62
CA GLY A 52 -14.07 0.88 31.14
C GLY A 52 -12.64 0.40 30.86
N LEU A 53 -12.07 0.72 29.70
CA LEU A 53 -10.67 0.43 29.38
C LEU A 53 -9.69 1.15 30.30
N ARG A 54 -9.96 2.42 30.66
CA ARG A 54 -9.14 3.16 31.62
C ARG A 54 -9.15 2.49 33.00
N ALA A 55 -10.30 2.04 33.48
CA ALA A 55 -10.41 1.31 34.73
C ALA A 55 -9.75 -0.10 34.65
N LEU A 56 -9.82 -0.75 33.50
CA LEU A 56 -9.17 -2.04 33.27
C LEU A 56 -7.64 -1.90 33.28
N LYS A 57 -7.10 -0.81 32.70
CA LYS A 57 -5.66 -0.55 32.62
C LYS A 57 -4.95 -0.67 33.96
N GLU A 58 -5.54 -0.14 35.04
CA GLU A 58 -4.97 -0.21 36.39
C GLU A 58 -4.78 -1.67 36.85
N LYS A 59 -5.72 -2.54 36.46
CA LYS A 59 -5.71 -3.96 36.85
C LYS A 59 -4.74 -4.82 36.03
N ILE A 60 -4.50 -4.46 34.79
CA ILE A 60 -3.68 -5.24 33.86
C ILE A 60 -2.26 -4.71 33.66
N SER A 61 -1.91 -3.55 34.22
CA SER A 61 -0.62 -2.86 34.02
C SER A 61 0.62 -3.68 34.40
N ALA A 62 0.47 -4.65 35.32
CA ALA A 62 1.57 -5.54 35.72
C ALA A 62 1.74 -6.77 34.80
N LEU A 63 0.83 -6.99 33.85
CA LEU A 63 0.89 -8.10 32.91
C LEU A 63 1.84 -7.81 31.75
N PRO A 64 2.40 -8.83 31.06
CA PRO A 64 3.14 -8.62 29.79
C PRO A 64 2.29 -7.92 28.74
N HIS A 65 2.89 -7.08 27.89
CA HIS A 65 2.19 -6.27 26.87
C HIS A 65 1.25 -7.09 25.97
N PRO A 66 1.64 -8.27 25.44
CA PRO A 66 0.70 -9.09 24.67
C PRO A 66 -0.59 -9.43 25.45
N VAL A 67 -0.46 -9.76 26.74
CA VAL A 67 -1.61 -10.10 27.58
C VAL A 67 -2.44 -8.86 27.90
N GLN A 68 -1.81 -7.70 28.14
CA GLN A 68 -2.53 -6.44 28.33
C GLN A 68 -3.37 -6.11 27.10
N LYS A 69 -2.77 -6.22 25.87
CA LYS A 69 -3.48 -5.99 24.61
C LYS A 69 -4.66 -6.94 24.49
N ALA A 70 -4.43 -8.25 24.64
CA ALA A 70 -5.49 -9.24 24.53
C ALA A 70 -6.66 -8.98 25.50
N ARG A 71 -6.38 -8.54 26.73
CA ARG A 71 -7.42 -8.17 27.72
C ARG A 71 -8.17 -6.90 27.33
N ALA A 72 -7.49 -5.93 26.75
CA ALA A 72 -8.14 -4.73 26.23
C ALA A 72 -9.04 -5.04 25.04
N VAL A 73 -8.56 -5.87 24.09
CA VAL A 73 -9.34 -6.37 22.96
C VAL A 73 -10.56 -7.19 23.44
N GLU A 74 -10.36 -8.10 24.37
CA GLU A 74 -11.44 -8.86 25.01
C GLU A 74 -12.52 -7.93 25.56
N TYR A 75 -12.13 -6.89 26.29
CA TYR A 75 -13.07 -5.93 26.83
C TYR A 75 -13.86 -5.18 25.73
N VAL A 76 -13.19 -4.79 24.64
CA VAL A 76 -13.85 -4.14 23.50
C VAL A 76 -14.86 -5.11 22.87
N LEU A 77 -14.45 -6.33 22.53
CA LEU A 77 -15.31 -7.31 21.88
C LEU A 77 -16.50 -7.76 22.75
N ASP A 78 -16.33 -7.84 24.05
CA ASP A 78 -17.41 -8.18 24.97
C ASP A 78 -18.43 -7.05 25.16
N ASN A 79 -18.09 -5.78 24.81
CA ASN A 79 -18.92 -4.61 25.08
C ASN A 79 -19.35 -3.83 23.82
N THR A 80 -18.69 -3.96 22.66
CA THR A 80 -19.03 -3.20 21.44
C THR A 80 -20.44 -3.52 20.94
N LYS A 81 -21.14 -2.50 20.42
CA LYS A 81 -22.39 -2.69 19.70
C LYS A 81 -22.16 -3.51 18.43
N THR A 82 -23.16 -4.25 18.04
CA THR A 82 -23.17 -5.02 16.79
C THR A 82 -24.55 -4.99 16.19
N ASP A 83 -24.64 -5.19 14.88
CA ASP A 83 -25.92 -5.28 14.19
C ASP A 83 -25.95 -6.39 13.15
N VAL A 84 -27.14 -6.98 13.02
CA VAL A 84 -27.54 -7.84 11.91
C VAL A 84 -28.94 -7.42 11.51
N ASN A 85 -29.11 -7.00 10.26
CA ASN A 85 -30.41 -6.55 9.78
C ASN A 85 -30.88 -7.34 8.56
N GLY A 86 -32.18 -7.22 8.25
CA GLY A 86 -32.82 -7.95 7.16
C GLY A 86 -32.45 -7.46 5.75
N GLN A 87 -31.61 -6.44 5.61
CA GLN A 87 -31.22 -5.85 4.32
C GLN A 87 -29.75 -6.14 3.97
N ASP A 88 -29.00 -6.84 4.83
CA ASP A 88 -27.59 -7.16 4.58
C ASP A 88 -27.30 -8.62 4.87
N TYR A 89 -26.40 -9.24 4.12
CA TYR A 89 -25.86 -10.57 4.38
C TYR A 89 -24.65 -10.53 5.32
N PHE A 90 -24.07 -9.35 5.61
CA PHE A 90 -22.90 -9.22 6.46
C PHE A 90 -23.20 -8.35 7.68
N PRO A 91 -22.80 -8.81 8.89
CA PRO A 91 -23.06 -8.06 10.12
C PRO A 91 -22.28 -6.76 10.19
N GLY A 92 -22.73 -5.84 11.05
CA GLY A 92 -22.04 -4.62 11.41
C GLY A 92 -21.35 -4.72 12.77
N VAL A 93 -20.21 -4.09 12.93
CA VAL A 93 -19.51 -3.91 14.20
C VAL A 93 -19.28 -2.43 14.42
N TYR A 94 -19.69 -1.89 15.56
CA TYR A 94 -19.67 -0.45 15.81
C TYR A 94 -18.26 0.09 16.06
N SER A 95 -17.52 -0.50 16.99
CA SER A 95 -16.26 0.03 17.49
C SER A 95 -15.05 -0.41 16.65
N LEU A 96 -14.92 0.10 15.43
CA LEU A 96 -13.70 -0.06 14.63
C LEU A 96 -12.67 1.07 14.84
N ASN A 97 -12.81 1.85 15.91
CA ASN A 97 -11.94 2.97 16.23
C ASN A 97 -10.71 2.57 17.05
N ARG A 98 -10.39 1.27 17.10
CA ARG A 98 -9.21 0.77 17.82
C ARG A 98 -9.13 1.25 19.25
N LEU A 99 -10.27 1.22 19.95
CA LEU A 99 -10.39 1.76 21.31
C LEU A 99 -9.39 1.15 22.30
N ALA A 100 -9.02 -0.12 22.11
CA ALA A 100 -7.99 -0.79 22.89
C ALA A 100 -6.64 -0.05 22.85
N ASN A 101 -6.31 0.62 21.75
CA ASN A 101 -5.03 1.31 21.57
C ASN A 101 -4.87 2.47 22.56
N ALA A 102 -5.96 3.11 22.98
CA ALA A 102 -5.91 4.20 23.98
C ALA A 102 -5.25 3.80 25.31
N VAL A 103 -5.24 2.51 25.63
CA VAL A 103 -4.60 1.97 26.85
C VAL A 103 -3.45 1.00 26.56
N THR A 104 -3.14 0.75 25.30
CA THR A 104 -2.09 -0.17 24.81
C THR A 104 -1.16 0.54 23.83
N GLN A 105 -1.30 0.33 22.53
CA GLN A 105 -0.38 0.80 21.49
C GLN A 105 -0.04 2.30 21.61
N ASP A 106 -1.01 3.18 21.77
CA ASP A 106 -0.78 4.62 21.82
C ASP A 106 0.10 5.00 23.05
N VAL A 107 -0.12 4.30 24.16
CA VAL A 107 0.66 4.50 25.39
C VAL A 107 2.09 4.01 25.22
N TRP A 108 2.26 2.79 24.68
CA TRP A 108 3.58 2.18 24.52
C TRP A 108 4.38 2.83 23.39
N GLN A 109 3.72 3.25 22.32
CA GLN A 109 4.35 4.01 21.26
C GLN A 109 4.89 5.35 21.79
N LYS A 110 4.08 6.07 22.57
CA LYS A 110 4.50 7.30 23.24
C LYS A 110 5.67 7.04 24.20
N GLU A 111 5.64 5.96 24.96
CA GLU A 111 6.74 5.58 25.86
C GLU A 111 8.03 5.34 25.08
N VAL A 112 7.98 4.56 24.01
CA VAL A 112 9.16 4.28 23.17
C VAL A 112 9.72 5.56 22.57
N PHE A 113 8.90 6.38 21.91
CA PHE A 113 9.41 7.54 21.20
C PHE A 113 9.76 8.74 22.11
N GLU A 114 9.05 8.94 23.21
CA GLU A 114 9.32 10.10 24.08
C GLU A 114 10.32 9.80 25.20
N LYS A 115 10.37 8.54 25.72
CA LYS A 115 11.21 8.22 26.88
C LYS A 115 12.40 7.33 26.54
N ILE A 116 12.21 6.31 25.68
CA ILE A 116 13.27 5.35 25.34
C ILE A 116 14.14 5.88 24.18
N LEU A 117 13.52 6.42 23.13
CA LEU A 117 14.16 6.88 21.91
C LEU A 117 13.91 8.38 21.61
N PRO A 118 14.09 9.31 22.56
CA PRO A 118 13.74 10.72 22.35
C PRO A 118 14.58 11.38 21.25
N ARG A 119 15.83 10.94 21.05
CA ARG A 119 16.70 11.44 19.96
C ARG A 119 16.22 10.94 18.60
N THR A 120 15.88 9.68 18.50
CA THR A 120 15.31 9.08 17.28
C THR A 120 13.98 9.76 16.91
N ASN A 121 13.13 10.02 17.88
CA ASN A 121 11.87 10.73 17.69
C ASN A 121 12.08 12.14 17.12
N GLU A 122 13.02 12.89 17.68
CA GLU A 122 13.37 14.22 17.16
C GLU A 122 13.97 14.14 15.75
N GLU A 123 14.80 13.14 15.47
CA GLU A 123 15.34 12.93 14.13
C GLU A 123 14.22 12.58 13.13
N MET A 124 13.29 11.69 13.49
CA MET A 124 12.12 11.38 12.66
C MET A 124 11.26 12.62 12.39
N ARG A 125 11.06 13.46 13.38
CA ARG A 125 10.35 14.73 13.22
C ARG A 125 11.02 15.62 12.16
N LYS A 126 12.34 15.82 12.26
CA LYS A 126 13.12 16.59 11.28
C LYS A 126 13.11 15.96 9.89
N MET A 127 13.18 14.62 9.81
CA MET A 127 13.07 13.90 8.53
C MET A 127 11.75 14.21 7.84
N ASN A 128 10.64 14.12 8.55
CA ASN A 128 9.30 14.42 8.03
C ASN A 128 9.12 15.92 7.68
N GLU A 129 9.64 16.82 8.49
CA GLU A 129 9.54 18.27 8.27
C GLU A 129 10.36 18.73 7.06
N SER A 130 11.55 18.16 6.87
CA SER A 130 12.44 18.51 5.74
C SER A 130 11.82 18.21 4.37
N GLY A 131 10.92 17.23 4.30
CA GLY A 131 10.46 16.67 3.05
C GLY A 131 11.49 15.83 2.31
N ALA A 132 12.59 15.46 2.98
CA ALA A 132 13.59 14.56 2.41
C ALA A 132 13.29 13.10 2.68
N ILE A 133 12.64 12.81 3.79
CA ILE A 133 12.29 11.46 4.22
C ILE A 133 10.96 11.51 4.96
N ALA A 134 9.95 10.79 4.47
CA ALA A 134 8.73 10.53 5.23
C ALA A 134 8.90 9.18 5.95
N ILE A 135 8.83 9.18 7.28
CA ILE A 135 9.11 8.00 8.11
C ILE A 135 8.13 7.88 9.27
N TRP A 136 7.67 6.67 9.54
CA TRP A 136 6.78 6.30 10.65
C TRP A 136 6.95 4.82 11.01
N ALA A 137 6.43 4.42 12.17
CA ALA A 137 6.34 3.01 12.54
C ALA A 137 5.17 2.36 11.78
N ASP A 138 5.49 1.49 10.82
CA ASP A 138 4.52 0.79 9.98
C ASP A 138 4.24 -0.62 10.52
N PHE A 139 2.99 -0.86 10.92
CA PHE A 139 2.51 -2.14 11.45
C PHE A 139 1.57 -2.85 10.48
N ASP A 140 1.43 -2.38 9.25
CA ASP A 140 0.26 -2.67 8.46
C ASP A 140 0.48 -3.39 7.12
N HIS A 141 1.68 -3.58 6.62
CA HIS A 141 1.90 -4.21 5.30
C HIS A 141 2.04 -5.74 5.40
N VAL A 142 1.00 -6.41 5.91
CA VAL A 142 0.95 -7.88 6.05
C VAL A 142 -0.33 -8.48 5.47
N VAL A 143 -0.29 -9.77 5.15
CA VAL A 143 -1.43 -10.57 4.67
C VAL A 143 -1.55 -11.81 5.56
N PRO A 144 -2.72 -12.05 6.18
CA PRO A 144 -2.97 -13.27 6.93
C PRO A 144 -2.76 -14.52 6.07
N ASP A 145 -2.41 -15.64 6.69
CA ASP A 145 -2.49 -16.93 6.01
C ASP A 145 -3.96 -17.32 5.84
N TRP A 146 -4.55 -16.89 4.71
CA TRP A 146 -5.95 -17.18 4.40
C TRP A 146 -6.23 -18.66 4.23
N GLN A 147 -5.24 -19.46 3.83
CA GLN A 147 -5.40 -20.90 3.78
C GLN A 147 -5.60 -21.46 5.19
N ALA A 148 -4.81 -21.00 6.16
CA ALA A 148 -4.99 -21.37 7.56
C ALA A 148 -6.32 -20.85 8.11
N VAL A 149 -6.67 -19.59 7.84
CA VAL A 149 -7.93 -18.99 8.30
C VAL A 149 -9.15 -19.77 7.80
N LEU A 150 -9.18 -20.14 6.51
CA LEU A 150 -10.32 -20.83 5.92
C LEU A 150 -10.33 -22.35 6.18
N SER A 151 -9.17 -22.98 6.35
CA SER A 151 -9.12 -24.43 6.64
C SER A 151 -9.33 -24.76 8.12
N LEU A 152 -9.08 -23.80 9.02
CA LEU A 152 -9.20 -24.00 10.46
C LEU A 152 -10.43 -23.29 11.06
N GLY A 153 -10.81 -22.13 10.49
CA GLY A 153 -11.76 -21.23 11.10
C GLY A 153 -11.24 -20.63 12.43
N PHE A 154 -11.98 -19.74 13.04
CA PHE A 154 -11.59 -19.11 14.32
C PHE A 154 -11.39 -20.15 15.44
N PRO A 155 -12.25 -21.17 15.61
CA PRO A 155 -12.03 -22.21 16.63
C PRO A 155 -10.78 -23.03 16.38
N GLY A 156 -10.47 -23.35 15.12
CA GLY A 156 -9.30 -24.13 14.77
C GLY A 156 -8.00 -23.35 14.95
N LEU A 157 -7.99 -22.01 14.69
CA LEU A 157 -6.86 -21.14 14.99
C LEU A 157 -6.57 -21.08 16.50
N LEU A 158 -7.62 -20.98 17.34
CA LEU A 158 -7.50 -21.09 18.79
C LEU A 158 -6.88 -22.43 19.20
N SER A 159 -7.45 -23.53 18.73
CA SER A 159 -6.97 -24.88 19.05
C SER A 159 -5.53 -25.12 18.58
N ARG A 160 -5.13 -24.52 17.44
CA ARG A 160 -3.74 -24.56 16.95
C ARG A 160 -2.80 -23.86 17.91
N ALA A 161 -3.13 -22.66 18.39
CA ALA A 161 -2.32 -21.92 19.36
C ALA A 161 -2.17 -22.69 20.68
N GLU A 162 -3.26 -23.29 21.20
CA GLU A 162 -3.23 -24.15 22.40
C GLU A 162 -2.34 -25.38 22.19
N LYS A 163 -2.42 -26.01 21.02
CA LYS A 163 -1.56 -27.16 20.64
C LYS A 163 -0.09 -26.78 20.67
N TYR A 164 0.29 -25.66 20.06
CA TYR A 164 1.69 -25.21 20.05
C TYR A 164 2.17 -24.82 21.45
N LYS A 165 1.34 -24.17 22.26
CA LYS A 165 1.67 -23.90 23.67
C LYS A 165 2.02 -25.19 24.41
N LYS A 166 1.14 -26.23 24.33
CA LYS A 166 1.37 -27.55 24.95
C LYS A 166 2.63 -28.23 24.40
N LEU A 167 2.94 -28.04 23.11
CA LEU A 167 4.17 -28.58 22.52
C LEU A 167 5.42 -27.93 23.13
N HIS A 168 5.41 -26.61 23.31
CA HIS A 168 6.50 -25.90 24.00
C HIS A 168 6.63 -26.32 25.46
N GLU A 169 5.53 -26.55 26.17
CA GLU A 169 5.52 -27.11 27.54
C GLU A 169 6.18 -28.49 27.59
N LYS A 170 5.72 -29.41 26.73
CA LYS A 170 6.26 -30.76 26.62
C LYS A 170 7.76 -30.78 26.31
N ASN A 171 8.20 -29.91 25.39
CA ASN A 171 9.58 -29.81 24.97
C ASN A 171 10.46 -28.98 25.94
N LYS A 172 9.87 -28.47 27.03
CA LYS A 172 10.56 -27.59 28.01
C LYS A 172 11.16 -26.33 27.38
N THR A 173 10.52 -25.80 26.35
CA THR A 173 10.92 -24.58 25.62
C THR A 173 9.97 -23.42 25.85
N LEU A 174 8.96 -23.58 26.72
CA LEU A 174 8.01 -22.51 27.08
C LEU A 174 8.66 -21.56 28.09
N THR A 175 9.17 -20.46 27.59
CA THR A 175 9.66 -19.33 28.43
C THR A 175 8.47 -18.48 28.88
N ALA A 176 8.68 -17.56 29.83
CA ALA A 176 7.66 -16.61 30.27
C ALA A 176 7.15 -15.72 29.11
N GLU A 177 8.02 -15.34 28.18
CA GLU A 177 7.66 -14.57 26.98
C GLU A 177 6.76 -15.37 26.04
N LYS A 178 7.13 -16.63 25.76
CA LYS A 178 6.32 -17.53 24.94
C LYS A 178 4.98 -17.84 25.58
N GLN A 179 4.96 -18.02 26.90
CA GLN A 179 3.73 -18.21 27.64
C GLN A 179 2.81 -16.99 27.46
N ALA A 180 3.33 -15.78 27.66
CA ALA A 180 2.57 -14.56 27.48
C ALA A 180 2.03 -14.39 26.06
N PHE A 181 2.82 -14.75 25.03
CA PHE A 181 2.40 -14.74 23.64
C PHE A 181 1.23 -15.70 23.39
N PHE A 182 1.34 -16.98 23.81
CA PHE A 182 0.28 -17.93 23.62
C PHE A 182 -0.97 -17.61 24.44
N ASP A 183 -0.79 -17.18 25.70
CA ASP A 183 -1.91 -16.79 26.57
C ASP A 183 -2.70 -15.64 25.95
N ALA A 184 -2.00 -14.66 25.37
CA ALA A 184 -2.61 -13.54 24.72
C ALA A 184 -3.44 -13.95 23.48
N ILE A 185 -2.91 -14.81 22.61
CA ILE A 185 -3.65 -15.35 21.45
C ILE A 185 -4.89 -16.12 21.93
N ILE A 186 -4.77 -16.95 22.96
CA ILE A 186 -5.87 -17.74 23.50
C ILE A 186 -6.97 -16.83 24.05
N ILE A 187 -6.60 -15.76 24.79
CA ILE A 187 -7.55 -14.78 25.30
C ILE A 187 -8.29 -14.10 24.15
N GLU A 188 -7.57 -13.60 23.16
CA GLU A 188 -8.14 -12.84 22.04
C GLU A 188 -9.06 -13.67 21.18
N TYR A 189 -8.64 -14.88 20.77
CA TYR A 189 -9.51 -15.79 20.00
C TYR A 189 -10.71 -16.31 20.81
N SER A 190 -10.56 -16.52 22.11
CA SER A 190 -11.69 -16.84 22.97
C SER A 190 -12.71 -15.70 23.04
N ALA A 191 -12.24 -14.45 23.06
CA ALA A 191 -13.11 -13.27 23.00
C ALA A 191 -13.82 -13.17 21.65
N ILE A 192 -13.12 -13.44 20.53
CA ILE A 192 -13.71 -13.52 19.19
C ILE A 192 -14.84 -14.55 19.14
N LEU A 193 -14.64 -15.73 19.70
CA LEU A 193 -15.69 -16.77 19.74
C LEU A 193 -16.90 -16.35 20.56
N ARG A 194 -16.71 -15.70 21.71
CA ARG A 194 -17.81 -15.13 22.50
C ARG A 194 -18.54 -14.02 21.76
N PHE A 195 -17.81 -13.20 20.99
CA PHE A 195 -18.41 -12.18 20.13
C PHE A 195 -19.34 -12.81 19.10
N PHE A 196 -18.95 -13.92 18.45
CA PHE A 196 -19.82 -14.67 17.55
C PHE A 196 -21.06 -15.21 18.29
N ASP A 197 -20.93 -15.72 19.53
CA ASP A 197 -22.07 -16.19 20.31
C ASP A 197 -23.07 -15.03 20.59
N ARG A 198 -22.58 -13.81 20.89
CA ARG A 198 -23.42 -12.61 21.03
C ARG A 198 -24.12 -12.27 19.71
N LEU A 199 -23.38 -12.28 18.61
CA LEU A 199 -23.90 -11.96 17.29
C LEU A 199 -24.99 -12.94 16.85
N ILE A 200 -24.79 -14.24 17.06
CA ILE A 200 -25.78 -15.28 16.79
C ILE A 200 -27.02 -15.07 17.66
N SER A 201 -26.87 -14.83 18.95
CA SER A 201 -27.97 -14.60 19.88
C SER A 201 -28.83 -13.39 19.47
N TYR A 202 -28.15 -12.30 19.07
CA TYR A 202 -28.81 -11.11 18.55
C TYR A 202 -29.55 -11.37 17.24
N THR A 203 -28.94 -12.13 16.32
CA THR A 203 -29.58 -12.51 15.05
C THR A 203 -30.86 -13.32 15.30
N GLU A 204 -30.87 -14.24 16.26
CA GLU A 204 -32.08 -14.98 16.62
C GLU A 204 -33.16 -14.09 17.24
N THR A 205 -32.76 -13.02 17.93
CA THR A 205 -33.70 -12.01 18.44
C THR A 205 -34.29 -11.19 17.30
N ARG A 206 -33.47 -10.76 16.35
CA ARG A 206 -33.93 -10.01 15.15
C ARG A 206 -34.89 -10.85 14.30
N LYS A 207 -34.62 -12.12 14.08
CA LYS A 207 -35.53 -13.03 13.37
C LYS A 207 -36.95 -13.08 13.97
N LYS A 208 -37.07 -12.94 15.29
CA LYS A 208 -38.37 -12.89 15.96
C LYS A 208 -39.06 -11.54 15.77
N ARG A 209 -38.29 -10.44 15.65
CA ARG A 209 -38.80 -9.08 15.42
C ARG A 209 -39.17 -8.82 13.96
N GLU A 210 -38.45 -9.47 13.04
CA GLU A 210 -38.58 -9.34 11.58
C GLU A 210 -38.83 -10.74 10.95
N PRO A 211 -39.99 -11.36 11.24
CA PRO A 211 -40.26 -12.74 10.79
C PRO A 211 -40.41 -12.85 9.27
N GLU A 212 -40.68 -11.72 8.57
CA GLU A 212 -40.77 -11.63 7.12
C GLU A 212 -39.42 -11.60 6.42
N SER A 213 -38.33 -11.36 7.15
CA SER A 213 -36.98 -11.31 6.56
C SER A 213 -36.50 -12.70 6.16
N GLU A 214 -36.28 -12.92 4.89
CA GLU A 214 -35.71 -14.17 4.37
C GLU A 214 -34.18 -14.22 4.52
N LYS A 215 -33.49 -13.06 4.69
CA LYS A 215 -32.04 -12.99 4.89
C LYS A 215 -31.61 -13.41 6.30
N LEU A 216 -32.31 -12.96 7.32
CA LEU A 216 -31.90 -13.24 8.72
C LEU A 216 -31.74 -14.75 9.04
N PRO A 217 -32.57 -15.66 8.54
CA PRO A 217 -32.33 -17.10 8.68
C PRO A 217 -31.05 -17.59 8.01
N VAL A 218 -30.72 -17.04 6.83
CA VAL A 218 -29.49 -17.37 6.05
C VAL A 218 -28.26 -16.88 6.77
N VAL A 219 -28.27 -15.61 7.24
CA VAL A 219 -27.19 -15.01 8.03
C VAL A 219 -26.96 -15.79 9.33
N SER A 220 -28.05 -16.13 10.06
CA SER A 220 -27.94 -16.93 11.28
C SER A 220 -27.29 -18.29 11.04
N ALA A 221 -27.65 -18.98 9.97
CA ALA A 221 -27.07 -20.27 9.62
C ALA A 221 -25.57 -20.13 9.29
N CYS A 222 -25.19 -19.11 8.51
CA CYS A 222 -23.81 -18.82 8.16
C CYS A 222 -22.95 -18.47 9.38
N LEU A 223 -23.46 -17.62 10.28
CA LEU A 223 -22.74 -17.26 11.51
C LEU A 223 -22.52 -18.50 12.42
N LYS A 224 -23.50 -19.40 12.51
CA LYS A 224 -23.36 -20.67 13.23
C LYS A 224 -22.32 -21.60 12.59
N GLU A 225 -22.27 -21.65 11.25
CA GLU A 225 -21.25 -22.41 10.52
C GLU A 225 -19.85 -21.89 10.85
N VAL A 226 -19.61 -20.57 10.70
CA VAL A 226 -18.32 -19.93 10.96
C VAL A 226 -17.90 -20.05 12.44
N ARG A 227 -18.87 -19.93 13.37
CA ARG A 227 -18.64 -20.11 14.81
C ARG A 227 -18.25 -21.55 15.17
N ALA A 228 -18.78 -22.53 14.45
CA ALA A 228 -18.53 -23.94 14.72
C ALA A 228 -17.14 -24.42 14.25
N GLY A 229 -16.57 -23.83 13.20
CA GLY A 229 -15.27 -24.26 12.68
C GLY A 229 -14.90 -23.65 11.32
N ALA A 230 -14.16 -24.42 10.53
CA ALA A 230 -13.83 -24.07 9.16
C ALA A 230 -15.10 -23.91 8.30
N PRO A 231 -15.18 -22.88 7.43
CA PRO A 231 -16.33 -22.70 6.57
C PRO A 231 -16.53 -23.89 5.63
N GLN A 232 -17.80 -24.21 5.35
CA GLN A 232 -18.20 -25.32 4.51
C GLN A 232 -18.85 -24.85 3.20
N SER A 233 -19.14 -23.57 3.04
CA SER A 233 -19.81 -22.98 1.91
C SER A 233 -19.05 -21.77 1.38
N THR A 234 -19.34 -21.35 0.16
CA THR A 234 -18.82 -20.08 -0.40
C THR A 234 -19.24 -18.89 0.49
N TYR A 235 -20.49 -18.89 0.95
CA TYR A 235 -20.96 -17.83 1.84
C TYR A 235 -20.24 -17.85 3.19
N GLY A 236 -20.03 -19.03 3.78
CA GLY A 236 -19.25 -19.20 5.01
C GLY A 236 -17.80 -18.69 4.84
N ALA A 237 -17.18 -18.97 3.69
CA ALA A 237 -15.83 -18.48 3.39
C ALA A 237 -15.79 -16.96 3.23
N LEU A 238 -16.74 -16.37 2.50
CA LEU A 238 -16.88 -14.88 2.37
C LEU A 238 -17.13 -14.24 3.73
N MET A 239 -18.01 -14.82 4.55
CA MET A 239 -18.29 -14.35 5.92
C MET A 239 -17.03 -14.43 6.79
N THR A 240 -16.26 -15.51 6.70
CA THR A 240 -15.01 -15.68 7.47
C THR A 240 -13.98 -14.60 7.09
N ILE A 241 -13.78 -14.33 5.79
CA ILE A 241 -12.88 -13.27 5.31
C ILE A 241 -13.34 -11.90 5.81
N TYR A 242 -14.62 -11.60 5.66
CA TYR A 242 -15.19 -10.34 6.10
C TYR A 242 -15.05 -10.14 7.62
N MET A 243 -15.44 -11.15 8.41
CA MET A 243 -15.37 -11.08 9.87
C MET A 243 -13.92 -11.00 10.37
N TYR A 244 -12.98 -11.73 9.74
CA TYR A 244 -11.57 -11.60 10.09
C TYR A 244 -11.08 -10.17 9.86
N PHE A 245 -11.39 -9.58 8.70
CA PHE A 245 -11.03 -8.19 8.40
C PHE A 245 -11.63 -7.22 9.43
N ILE A 246 -12.96 -7.27 9.64
CA ILE A 246 -13.68 -6.36 10.52
C ILE A 246 -13.16 -6.46 11.96
N LEU A 247 -12.95 -7.66 12.47
CA LEU A 247 -12.44 -7.87 13.82
C LEU A 247 -10.99 -7.38 13.94
N CYS A 248 -10.15 -7.64 12.94
CA CYS A 248 -8.80 -7.12 12.91
C CYS A 248 -8.79 -5.60 12.98
N GLU A 249 -9.64 -4.92 12.20
CA GLU A 249 -9.75 -3.45 12.20
C GLU A 249 -10.29 -2.86 13.51
N CYS A 250 -10.95 -3.67 14.35
CA CYS A 250 -11.34 -3.22 15.70
C CYS A 250 -10.13 -2.90 16.60
N PHE A 251 -8.97 -3.51 16.35
CA PHE A 251 -7.80 -3.37 17.20
C PHE A 251 -6.46 -3.24 16.48
N ASP A 252 -6.34 -3.69 15.24
CA ASP A 252 -5.11 -3.61 14.44
C ASP A 252 -5.38 -3.08 13.03
N SER A 253 -5.02 -1.83 12.75
CA SER A 253 -5.27 -1.22 11.46
C SER A 253 -4.42 -1.82 10.36
N TYR A 254 -5.04 -2.09 9.21
CA TYR A 254 -4.40 -2.46 7.96
C TYR A 254 -3.54 -3.74 7.99
N GLN A 255 -3.72 -4.62 8.96
CA GLN A 255 -3.04 -5.93 8.97
C GLN A 255 -3.66 -6.95 8.01
N VAL A 256 -4.70 -6.57 7.28
CA VAL A 256 -5.28 -7.35 6.18
C VAL A 256 -5.05 -6.62 4.87
N ARG A 257 -3.84 -6.68 4.32
CA ARG A 257 -3.46 -5.94 3.10
C ARG A 257 -3.74 -6.70 1.81
N SER A 258 -4.40 -7.85 1.89
CA SER A 258 -5.04 -8.54 0.77
C SER A 258 -6.13 -9.48 1.29
N LEU A 259 -7.25 -9.58 0.59
CA LEU A 259 -8.35 -10.48 0.91
C LEU A 259 -8.14 -11.80 0.17
N GLY A 260 -7.94 -12.89 0.91
CA GLY A 260 -7.66 -14.21 0.33
C GLY A 260 -6.31 -14.27 -0.40
N ASN A 261 -5.55 -15.31 -0.31
CA ASN A 261 -4.29 -15.47 -1.03
C ASN A 261 -4.54 -15.82 -2.52
N GLY A 262 -5.03 -14.87 -3.32
CA GLY A 262 -5.68 -15.09 -4.61
C GLY A 262 -7.15 -15.44 -4.38
N LEU A 263 -8.02 -14.42 -4.35
CA LEU A 263 -9.40 -14.56 -3.89
C LEU A 263 -10.19 -15.63 -4.69
N ASP A 264 -10.00 -15.64 -6.00
CA ASP A 264 -10.60 -16.62 -6.90
C ASP A 264 -10.12 -18.05 -6.64
N GLY A 265 -8.81 -18.25 -6.51
CA GLY A 265 -8.23 -19.58 -6.23
C GLY A 265 -8.58 -20.09 -4.84
N THR A 266 -8.57 -19.20 -3.86
CA THR A 266 -8.84 -19.54 -2.45
C THR A 266 -10.32 -19.89 -2.22
N LEU A 267 -11.24 -19.18 -2.89
CA LEU A 267 -12.68 -19.46 -2.79
C LEU A 267 -13.18 -20.57 -3.73
N TYR A 268 -12.42 -20.90 -4.79
CA TYR A 268 -12.87 -21.86 -5.82
C TYR A 268 -13.28 -23.23 -5.28
N PRO A 269 -12.58 -23.85 -4.31
CA PRO A 269 -13.02 -25.14 -3.76
C PRO A 269 -14.39 -25.09 -3.10
N PHE A 270 -14.75 -23.98 -2.47
CA PHE A 270 -16.08 -23.76 -1.88
C PHE A 270 -17.13 -23.57 -2.97
N TYR A 271 -16.84 -22.69 -3.94
CA TYR A 271 -17.67 -22.41 -5.10
C TYR A 271 -18.02 -23.67 -5.89
N GLU A 272 -17.01 -24.46 -6.26
CA GLU A 272 -17.20 -25.70 -7.01
C GLU A 272 -18.03 -26.72 -6.21
N ARG A 273 -17.78 -26.84 -4.91
CA ARG A 273 -18.56 -27.73 -4.03
C ARG A 273 -20.03 -27.31 -3.94
N ASP A 274 -20.29 -26.03 -3.78
CA ASP A 274 -21.65 -25.50 -3.67
C ASP A 274 -22.45 -25.72 -4.97
N LEU A 275 -21.85 -25.46 -6.12
CA LEU A 275 -22.47 -25.73 -7.41
C LEU A 275 -22.74 -27.22 -7.62
N ARG A 276 -21.76 -28.07 -7.29
CA ARG A 276 -21.86 -29.52 -7.47
C ARG A 276 -22.90 -30.15 -6.55
N SER A 277 -23.04 -29.65 -5.33
CA SER A 277 -24.04 -30.13 -4.36
C SER A 277 -25.42 -29.50 -4.58
N GLY A 278 -25.54 -28.44 -5.37
CA GLY A 278 -26.78 -27.67 -5.50
C GLY A 278 -27.12 -26.84 -4.27
N ALA A 279 -26.15 -26.61 -3.36
CA ALA A 279 -26.33 -25.76 -2.18
C ALA A 279 -26.60 -24.31 -2.57
N TYR A 280 -25.85 -23.82 -3.55
CA TYR A 280 -26.05 -22.51 -4.18
C TYR A 280 -25.93 -22.61 -5.70
N THR A 281 -26.62 -21.73 -6.43
CA THR A 281 -26.41 -21.54 -7.87
C THR A 281 -25.32 -20.51 -8.13
N ARG A 282 -24.86 -20.38 -9.39
CA ARG A 282 -23.90 -19.33 -9.80
C ARG A 282 -24.47 -17.93 -9.59
N GLU A 283 -25.76 -17.75 -9.85
CA GLU A 283 -26.49 -16.49 -9.66
C GLU A 283 -26.57 -16.11 -8.18
N GLU A 284 -26.88 -17.05 -7.30
CA GLU A 284 -26.92 -16.85 -5.86
C GLU A 284 -25.54 -16.47 -5.30
N ILE A 285 -24.47 -17.12 -5.78
CA ILE A 285 -23.09 -16.76 -5.39
C ILE A 285 -22.75 -15.38 -5.95
N GLY A 286 -23.15 -15.06 -7.18
CA GLY A 286 -23.01 -13.73 -7.77
C GLY A 286 -23.69 -12.64 -6.94
N GLU A 287 -24.88 -12.93 -6.41
CA GLU A 287 -25.58 -12.00 -5.52
C GLU A 287 -24.82 -11.79 -4.19
N LEU A 288 -24.36 -12.86 -3.55
CA LEU A 288 -23.51 -12.75 -2.34
C LEU A 288 -22.22 -11.96 -2.59
N LEU A 289 -21.62 -12.12 -3.77
CA LEU A 289 -20.44 -11.35 -4.17
C LEU A 289 -20.74 -9.86 -4.32
N LYS A 290 -21.93 -9.46 -4.79
CA LYS A 290 -22.33 -8.03 -4.82
C LYS A 290 -22.29 -7.43 -3.42
N TYR A 291 -22.91 -8.10 -2.45
CA TYR A 291 -22.90 -7.66 -1.06
C TYR A 291 -21.48 -7.66 -0.47
N PHE A 292 -20.69 -8.70 -0.71
CA PHE A 292 -19.33 -8.80 -0.23
C PHE A 292 -18.43 -7.67 -0.77
N LEU A 293 -18.43 -7.47 -2.09
CA LEU A 293 -17.62 -6.42 -2.71
C LEU A 293 -18.06 -5.02 -2.26
N PHE A 294 -19.35 -4.81 -2.08
CA PHE A 294 -19.89 -3.53 -1.67
C PHE A 294 -19.58 -3.15 -0.21
N GLN A 295 -19.30 -4.14 0.66
CA GLN A 295 -18.84 -3.85 2.04
C GLN A 295 -17.59 -2.95 2.06
N TRP A 296 -16.65 -3.18 1.15
CA TRP A 296 -15.41 -2.41 1.08
C TRP A 296 -15.63 -0.99 0.61
N GLN A 297 -16.57 -0.78 -0.28
CA GLN A 297 -17.05 0.55 -0.67
C GLN A 297 -17.72 1.26 0.51
N ALA A 298 -18.57 0.57 1.23
CA ALA A 298 -19.28 1.11 2.39
C ALA A 298 -18.33 1.49 3.54
N ILE A 299 -17.25 0.72 3.75
CA ILE A 299 -16.20 1.04 4.71
C ILE A 299 -15.47 2.33 4.34
N GLY A 300 -15.30 2.63 3.04
CA GLY A 300 -14.77 3.90 2.55
C GLY A 300 -13.32 4.18 2.94
N ASN A 301 -12.49 3.14 3.03
CA ASN A 301 -11.06 3.30 3.23
C ASN A 301 -10.44 4.01 2.01
N TYR A 302 -9.83 5.18 2.22
CA TYR A 302 -9.18 5.96 1.15
C TYR A 302 -8.17 5.15 0.34
N TRP A 303 -7.34 4.36 1.03
CA TRP A 303 -6.30 3.55 0.39
C TRP A 303 -6.85 2.34 -0.36
N GLY A 304 -8.15 2.07 -0.26
CA GLY A 304 -8.84 0.92 -0.81
C GLY A 304 -8.41 -0.40 -0.18
N GLN A 305 -9.30 -1.38 -0.20
CA GLN A 305 -9.00 -2.75 0.25
C GLN A 305 -8.59 -3.60 -0.97
N PRO A 306 -7.37 -4.18 -1.01
CA PRO A 306 -6.95 -4.99 -2.14
C PRO A 306 -7.38 -6.44 -2.03
N PHE A 307 -7.51 -7.07 -3.20
CA PHE A 307 -7.35 -8.50 -3.41
C PHE A 307 -6.73 -8.77 -4.79
N TYR A 308 -6.14 -9.93 -4.97
CA TYR A 308 -5.65 -10.30 -6.28
C TYR A 308 -6.34 -11.55 -6.83
N LEU A 309 -6.33 -11.67 -8.15
CA LEU A 309 -6.86 -12.80 -8.91
C LEU A 309 -5.75 -13.44 -9.74
N GLY A 310 -5.92 -14.73 -10.02
CA GLY A 310 -5.01 -15.48 -10.87
C GLY A 310 -3.74 -15.93 -10.17
N GLY A 311 -2.71 -16.08 -10.94
CA GLY A 311 -1.41 -16.64 -10.57
C GLY A 311 -0.94 -17.67 -11.57
N THR A 312 0.15 -18.38 -11.26
CA THR A 312 0.75 -19.39 -12.11
C THR A 312 0.76 -20.76 -11.42
N ASN A 313 0.26 -21.78 -12.10
CA ASN A 313 0.36 -23.18 -11.67
C ASN A 313 1.79 -23.72 -11.84
N ALA A 314 2.09 -24.87 -11.23
CA ALA A 314 3.40 -25.50 -11.33
C ALA A 314 3.80 -25.87 -12.78
N ASP A 315 2.82 -26.14 -13.65
CA ASP A 315 3.01 -26.41 -15.08
C ASP A 315 3.14 -25.14 -15.93
N GLY A 316 3.07 -23.96 -15.32
CA GLY A 316 3.14 -22.67 -15.99
C GLY A 316 1.81 -22.15 -16.53
N SER A 317 0.71 -22.89 -16.43
CA SER A 317 -0.62 -22.40 -16.81
C SER A 317 -1.11 -21.30 -15.86
N ALA A 318 -2.04 -20.46 -16.33
CA ALA A 318 -2.64 -19.43 -15.50
C ALA A 318 -3.71 -20.02 -14.57
N LYS A 319 -3.79 -19.50 -13.33
CA LYS A 319 -4.74 -19.98 -12.29
C LYS A 319 -6.15 -19.41 -12.39
N TYR A 320 -6.47 -18.65 -13.44
CA TYR A 320 -7.82 -18.09 -13.63
C TYR A 320 -8.86 -19.20 -13.83
N ASN A 321 -10.03 -19.02 -13.22
CA ASN A 321 -11.13 -19.99 -13.21
C ASN A 321 -12.50 -19.30 -13.38
N ASP A 322 -13.61 -20.02 -13.38
CA ASP A 322 -14.95 -19.46 -13.55
C ASP A 322 -15.32 -18.45 -12.50
N LEU A 323 -14.83 -18.62 -11.27
CA LEU A 323 -15.06 -17.64 -10.18
C LEU A 323 -14.30 -16.34 -10.44
N SER A 324 -13.14 -16.37 -11.10
CA SER A 324 -12.44 -15.14 -11.52
C SER A 324 -13.34 -14.29 -12.41
N TYR A 325 -14.00 -14.91 -13.39
CA TYR A 325 -14.94 -14.20 -14.26
C TYR A 325 -16.18 -13.72 -13.51
N LEU A 326 -16.74 -14.54 -12.63
CA LEU A 326 -17.91 -14.14 -11.83
C LEU A 326 -17.62 -12.93 -10.94
N ILE A 327 -16.44 -12.88 -10.31
CA ILE A 327 -15.99 -11.72 -9.51
C ILE A 327 -15.89 -10.46 -10.39
N LEU A 328 -15.25 -10.57 -11.57
CA LEU A 328 -15.08 -9.44 -12.49
C LEU A 328 -16.43 -8.99 -13.09
N GLU A 329 -17.31 -9.91 -13.48
CA GLU A 329 -18.67 -9.61 -13.94
C GLU A 329 -19.49 -8.90 -12.85
N THR A 330 -19.35 -9.35 -11.61
CA THR A 330 -20.02 -8.72 -10.46
C THR A 330 -19.50 -7.31 -10.24
N TYR A 331 -18.19 -7.12 -10.24
CA TYR A 331 -17.56 -5.80 -10.12
C TYR A 331 -18.05 -4.86 -11.24
N ASP A 332 -18.07 -5.31 -12.49
CA ASP A 332 -18.55 -4.48 -13.61
C ASP A 332 -20.03 -4.07 -13.45
N LYS A 333 -20.88 -4.96 -12.93
CA LYS A 333 -22.32 -4.69 -12.74
C LYS A 333 -22.58 -3.65 -11.66
N ILE A 334 -21.89 -3.73 -10.51
CA ILE A 334 -22.23 -2.88 -9.36
C ILE A 334 -21.55 -1.50 -9.37
N GLY A 335 -20.55 -1.28 -10.24
CA GLY A 335 -19.99 0.04 -10.51
C GLY A 335 -19.28 0.69 -9.33
N ILE A 336 -18.56 -0.09 -8.51
CA ILE A 336 -17.83 0.37 -7.33
C ILE A 336 -16.37 0.73 -7.66
N TYR A 337 -15.74 1.59 -6.84
CA TYR A 337 -14.31 1.93 -6.98
C TYR A 337 -13.42 1.20 -5.97
N ASN A 338 -13.99 0.62 -4.93
CA ASN A 338 -13.33 -0.17 -3.89
C ASN A 338 -14.13 -1.48 -3.73
N PRO A 339 -13.50 -2.65 -3.69
CA PRO A 339 -12.08 -2.93 -3.52
C PRO A 339 -11.23 -2.71 -4.77
N LYS A 340 -9.91 -2.59 -4.59
CA LYS A 340 -8.92 -2.59 -5.69
C LYS A 340 -8.56 -4.02 -6.07
N ILE A 341 -8.44 -4.26 -7.38
CA ILE A 341 -8.24 -5.59 -7.95
C ILE A 341 -6.86 -5.66 -8.59
N GLN A 342 -6.04 -6.58 -8.13
CA GLN A 342 -4.72 -6.85 -8.71
C GLN A 342 -4.80 -8.13 -9.53
N LEU A 343 -4.35 -8.09 -10.76
CA LEU A 343 -4.35 -9.24 -11.66
C LEU A 343 -2.93 -9.76 -11.82
N LYS A 344 -2.67 -10.99 -11.42
CA LYS A 344 -1.39 -11.65 -11.64
C LYS A 344 -1.27 -12.09 -13.09
N ILE A 345 -0.31 -11.55 -13.80
CA ILE A 345 -0.13 -11.72 -15.24
C ILE A 345 1.09 -12.57 -15.53
N ASN A 346 0.88 -13.62 -16.32
CA ASN A 346 1.92 -14.41 -16.94
C ASN A 346 1.67 -14.57 -18.45
N LYS A 347 2.59 -15.22 -19.16
CA LYS A 347 2.50 -15.40 -20.63
C LYS A 347 1.26 -16.18 -21.09
N ASN A 348 0.64 -16.95 -20.19
CA ASN A 348 -0.53 -17.79 -20.44
C ASN A 348 -1.84 -17.19 -19.89
N THR A 349 -1.81 -15.93 -19.44
CA THR A 349 -3.02 -15.23 -19.01
C THR A 349 -4.04 -15.17 -20.16
N PRO A 350 -5.31 -15.61 -19.95
CA PRO A 350 -6.29 -15.69 -21.01
C PRO A 350 -6.57 -14.34 -21.68
N GLU A 351 -6.48 -14.31 -23.01
CA GLU A 351 -6.78 -13.10 -23.79
C GLU A 351 -8.19 -12.56 -23.53
N LYS A 352 -9.19 -13.47 -23.46
CA LYS A 352 -10.58 -13.10 -23.16
C LYS A 352 -10.70 -12.34 -21.84
N LEU A 353 -9.97 -12.75 -20.81
CA LEU A 353 -9.96 -12.08 -19.51
C LEU A 353 -9.35 -10.69 -19.63
N LEU A 354 -8.19 -10.57 -20.28
CA LEU A 354 -7.54 -9.28 -20.48
C LEU A 354 -8.41 -8.31 -21.29
N ASN A 355 -9.02 -8.77 -22.35
CA ASN A 355 -9.94 -7.96 -23.14
C ASN A 355 -11.12 -7.45 -22.30
N PHE A 356 -11.70 -8.32 -21.46
CA PHE A 356 -12.79 -7.94 -20.57
C PHE A 356 -12.35 -6.88 -19.55
N VAL A 357 -11.18 -7.04 -18.95
CA VAL A 357 -10.64 -6.06 -17.99
C VAL A 357 -10.27 -4.75 -18.67
N PHE A 358 -9.60 -4.78 -19.82
CA PHE A 358 -9.26 -3.55 -20.55
C PHE A 358 -10.50 -2.82 -21.06
N ASP A 359 -11.57 -3.54 -21.40
CA ASP A 359 -12.85 -2.92 -21.72
C ASP A 359 -13.43 -2.16 -20.52
N MET A 360 -13.31 -2.69 -19.31
CA MET A 360 -13.70 -1.96 -18.08
C MET A 360 -12.83 -0.73 -17.85
N VAL A 361 -11.50 -0.86 -18.00
CA VAL A 361 -10.55 0.26 -17.83
C VAL A 361 -10.89 1.43 -18.76
N ARG A 362 -11.09 1.19 -20.06
CA ARG A 362 -11.42 2.25 -21.03
C ARG A 362 -12.80 2.88 -20.80
N ARG A 363 -13.71 2.17 -20.12
CA ARG A 363 -15.03 2.70 -19.70
C ARG A 363 -14.98 3.45 -18.36
N GLY A 364 -13.78 3.71 -17.81
CA GLY A 364 -13.60 4.43 -16.55
C GLY A 364 -13.85 3.60 -15.29
N LYS A 365 -14.02 2.27 -15.40
CA LYS A 365 -14.10 1.35 -14.26
C LYS A 365 -12.71 0.79 -13.98
N ASN A 366 -11.90 1.56 -13.25
CA ASN A 366 -10.46 1.36 -13.23
C ASN A 366 -9.91 1.01 -11.84
N SER A 367 -10.41 -0.06 -11.23
CA SER A 367 -9.83 -0.62 -9.99
C SER A 367 -8.62 -1.55 -10.23
N PHE A 368 -8.06 -1.60 -11.43
CA PHE A 368 -7.12 -2.64 -11.82
C PHE A 368 -5.65 -2.24 -11.75
N ALA A 369 -4.80 -3.16 -11.23
CA ALA A 369 -3.35 -3.16 -11.40
C ALA A 369 -2.90 -4.50 -11.96
N PHE A 370 -1.95 -4.49 -12.90
CA PHE A 370 -1.43 -5.69 -13.56
C PHE A 370 -0.07 -6.02 -12.95
N MET A 371 0.00 -7.19 -12.29
CA MET A 371 1.15 -7.66 -11.52
C MET A 371 1.89 -8.71 -12.34
N CYS A 372 3.02 -8.35 -12.91
CA CYS A 372 3.80 -9.19 -13.82
C CYS A 372 4.63 -10.23 -13.07
N GLU A 373 4.15 -11.46 -12.97
CA GLU A 373 4.74 -12.53 -12.16
C GLU A 373 6.21 -12.84 -12.50
N PRO A 374 6.70 -12.84 -13.75
CA PRO A 374 8.12 -13.11 -14.02
C PRO A 374 9.08 -12.14 -13.35
N GLY A 375 8.77 -10.84 -13.38
CA GLY A 375 9.57 -9.80 -12.70
C GLY A 375 9.51 -9.93 -11.19
N MET A 376 8.31 -10.12 -10.63
CA MET A 376 8.09 -10.34 -9.20
C MET A 376 8.86 -11.57 -8.69
N ALA A 377 8.72 -12.71 -9.37
CA ALA A 377 9.41 -13.95 -8.98
C ALA A 377 10.93 -13.80 -9.04
N LYS A 378 11.46 -13.07 -10.04
CA LYS A 378 12.90 -12.79 -10.13
C LYS A 378 13.38 -11.92 -8.97
N ALA A 379 12.61 -10.88 -8.61
CA ALA A 379 12.89 -10.04 -7.45
C ALA A 379 12.91 -10.85 -6.14
N MET A 380 11.90 -11.69 -5.93
CA MET A 380 11.78 -12.51 -4.72
C MET A 380 12.92 -13.54 -4.57
N ARG A 381 13.28 -14.21 -5.65
CA ARG A 381 14.41 -15.15 -5.62
C ARG A 381 15.73 -14.48 -5.29
N SER A 382 15.90 -13.20 -5.57
CA SER A 382 17.15 -12.47 -5.27
C SER A 382 17.41 -12.29 -3.77
N TYR A 383 16.35 -12.26 -2.93
CA TYR A 383 16.50 -12.23 -1.47
C TYR A 383 16.30 -13.60 -0.81
N GLY A 384 16.32 -14.68 -1.58
CA GLY A 384 16.37 -16.05 -1.06
C GLY A 384 15.04 -16.80 -1.02
N ALA A 385 13.96 -16.26 -1.61
CA ALA A 385 12.73 -17.02 -1.79
C ALA A 385 12.95 -18.20 -2.77
N THR A 386 12.37 -19.34 -2.47
CA THR A 386 12.41 -20.51 -3.35
C THR A 386 11.59 -20.25 -4.64
N GLU A 387 11.72 -21.12 -5.62
CA GLU A 387 10.93 -21.04 -6.84
C GLU A 387 9.43 -21.17 -6.53
N GLU A 388 9.06 -22.09 -5.66
CA GLU A 388 7.69 -22.27 -5.21
C GLU A 388 7.16 -21.04 -4.45
N GLU A 389 7.90 -20.55 -3.46
CA GLU A 389 7.54 -19.34 -2.71
C GLU A 389 7.37 -18.13 -3.64
N SER A 390 8.23 -17.97 -4.65
CA SER A 390 8.13 -16.86 -5.60
C SER A 390 6.95 -16.98 -6.57
N ARG A 391 6.55 -18.20 -6.94
CA ARG A 391 5.35 -18.46 -7.74
C ARG A 391 4.06 -18.17 -6.94
N GLU A 392 4.05 -18.51 -5.67
CA GLU A 392 2.92 -18.30 -4.75
C GLU A 392 2.96 -16.93 -4.05
N ALA A 393 3.67 -15.96 -4.64
CA ALA A 393 3.82 -14.62 -4.09
C ALA A 393 2.49 -13.99 -3.68
N ASP A 394 2.44 -13.35 -2.52
CA ASP A 394 1.37 -12.43 -2.15
C ASP A 394 1.66 -11.02 -2.66
N ILE A 395 0.58 -10.24 -2.84
CA ILE A 395 0.64 -8.82 -3.10
C ILE A 395 0.05 -8.13 -1.87
N ARG A 396 0.83 -7.25 -1.26
CA ARG A 396 0.46 -6.54 -0.04
C ARG A 396 0.20 -5.08 -0.35
N GLY A 397 -0.96 -4.59 0.01
CA GLY A 397 -1.30 -3.19 -0.21
C GLY A 397 -1.39 -2.78 -1.67
N CYS A 398 -0.43 -2.01 -2.17
CA CYS A 398 -0.48 -1.42 -3.51
C CYS A 398 0.17 -2.33 -4.57
N TYR A 399 1.47 -2.60 -4.42
CA TYR A 399 2.29 -3.36 -5.38
C TYR A 399 3.37 -4.20 -4.68
N GLU A 400 3.45 -4.12 -3.37
CA GLU A 400 4.47 -4.76 -2.55
C GLU A 400 4.34 -6.27 -2.66
N THR A 401 5.44 -6.94 -2.99
CA THR A 401 5.47 -8.39 -3.17
C THR A 401 6.12 -9.08 -1.99
N GLY A 402 5.61 -10.26 -1.63
CA GLY A 402 6.20 -11.04 -0.55
C GLY A 402 5.82 -12.51 -0.57
N VAL A 403 6.51 -13.28 0.25
CA VAL A 403 6.26 -14.71 0.42
C VAL A 403 4.98 -14.92 1.22
N ARG A 404 4.04 -15.68 0.63
CA ARG A 404 2.76 -16.01 1.26
C ARG A 404 2.97 -16.61 2.64
N ALA A 405 2.22 -16.10 3.63
CA ALA A 405 2.18 -16.57 5.01
C ALA A 405 3.54 -16.65 5.75
N ASN A 406 4.62 -16.15 5.15
CA ASN A 406 5.97 -16.27 5.69
C ASN A 406 6.82 -15.01 5.59
N GLU A 407 6.21 -13.88 5.22
CA GLU A 407 6.94 -12.60 5.14
C GLU A 407 6.15 -11.47 5.79
N VAL A 408 6.86 -10.71 6.63
CA VAL A 408 6.50 -9.36 7.05
C VAL A 408 7.47 -8.42 6.39
N SER A 409 7.01 -7.35 5.74
CA SER A 409 7.86 -6.28 5.23
C SER A 409 7.24 -4.93 5.59
N SER A 410 7.89 -4.25 6.51
CA SER A 410 7.47 -2.92 6.96
C SER A 410 7.82 -1.88 5.91
N ALA A 411 6.87 -1.01 5.55
CA ALA A 411 7.14 0.17 4.72
C ALA A 411 7.82 1.25 5.57
N THR A 412 9.11 1.09 5.78
CA THR A 412 9.90 1.81 6.78
C THR A 412 9.94 3.33 6.55
N GLY A 413 10.05 3.77 5.28
CA GLY A 413 10.05 5.18 4.95
C GLY A 413 10.18 5.44 3.46
N TYR A 414 9.82 6.66 3.06
CA TYR A 414 9.92 7.17 1.70
C TYR A 414 11.05 8.19 1.61
N VAL A 415 11.99 7.98 0.71
CA VAL A 415 13.07 8.92 0.41
C VAL A 415 12.67 9.76 -0.80
N ASN A 416 12.73 11.08 -0.64
CA ASN A 416 12.58 12.02 -1.72
C ASN A 416 13.91 12.16 -2.47
N ALA A 417 14.03 11.50 -3.61
CA ALA A 417 15.25 11.48 -4.39
C ALA A 417 15.67 12.88 -4.89
N ALA A 418 14.71 13.77 -5.17
CA ALA A 418 15.01 15.13 -5.65
C ALA A 418 15.76 15.98 -4.61
N LYS A 419 15.63 15.68 -3.31
CA LYS A 419 16.41 16.35 -2.26
C LYS A 419 17.91 16.10 -2.39
N ALA A 420 18.33 15.01 -3.01
CA ALA A 420 19.75 14.75 -3.23
C ALA A 420 20.40 15.83 -4.09
N VAL A 421 19.75 16.27 -5.17
CA VAL A 421 20.27 17.37 -5.99
C VAL A 421 20.09 18.73 -5.31
N GLU A 422 19.02 18.96 -4.57
CA GLU A 422 18.82 20.16 -3.76
C GLU A 422 19.97 20.36 -2.78
N TYR A 423 20.35 19.30 -2.04
CA TYR A 423 21.43 19.38 -1.05
C TYR A 423 22.83 19.57 -1.66
N VAL A 424 23.06 19.13 -2.89
CA VAL A 424 24.32 19.49 -3.59
C VAL A 424 24.35 20.97 -3.89
N PHE A 425 23.28 21.59 -4.40
CA PHE A 425 23.22 23.01 -4.71
C PHE A 425 23.31 23.90 -3.47
N PHE A 426 22.71 23.47 -2.35
CA PHE A 426 22.62 24.28 -1.12
C PHE A 426 23.53 23.79 0.01
N ASN A 427 24.61 23.04 -0.30
CA ASN A 427 25.60 22.58 0.68
C ASN A 427 24.99 21.85 1.89
N GLY A 428 24.05 20.96 1.65
CA GLY A 428 23.33 20.22 2.67
C GLY A 428 22.25 21.00 3.41
N TYR A 429 22.08 22.29 3.13
CA TYR A 429 21.08 23.14 3.79
C TYR A 429 19.68 22.81 3.30
N ASP A 430 18.77 22.54 4.25
CA ASP A 430 17.36 22.33 3.99
C ASP A 430 16.56 23.63 4.21
N LYS A 431 15.82 24.06 3.17
CA LYS A 431 15.07 25.31 3.19
C LYS A 431 13.83 25.28 4.09
N LYS A 432 13.30 24.09 4.38
CA LYS A 432 12.12 23.95 5.27
C LYS A 432 12.53 23.88 6.75
N LEU A 433 13.62 23.20 7.04
CA LEU A 433 14.16 23.11 8.40
C LEU A 433 14.96 24.35 8.82
N HIS A 434 15.40 25.16 7.85
CA HIS A 434 16.36 26.27 8.07
C HIS A 434 17.65 25.82 8.76
N GLU A 435 18.10 24.56 8.51
CA GLU A 435 19.34 24.00 9.04
C GLU A 435 20.02 23.06 8.02
N VAL A 436 21.23 22.63 8.32
CA VAL A 436 21.93 21.62 7.50
C VAL A 436 21.36 20.26 7.84
N PHE A 437 20.80 19.56 6.85
CA PHE A 437 20.21 18.24 6.99
C PHE A 437 20.87 17.18 6.11
N GLY A 438 21.27 17.54 4.87
CA GLY A 438 22.12 16.74 3.99
C GLY A 438 23.61 16.85 4.33
N LEU A 439 24.46 16.18 3.56
CA LEU A 439 25.91 16.28 3.69
C LEU A 439 26.41 17.65 3.21
N ARG A 440 27.36 18.23 3.94
CA ARG A 440 28.13 19.36 3.43
C ARG A 440 29.12 18.91 2.36
N THR A 441 29.46 19.79 1.44
CA THR A 441 30.40 19.48 0.34
C THR A 441 31.73 18.93 0.85
N GLY A 442 32.24 19.41 1.99
CA GLY A 442 33.48 18.92 2.62
C GLY A 442 33.36 17.51 3.24
N GLU A 443 32.14 17.02 3.47
CA GLU A 443 31.86 15.68 4.02
C GLU A 443 31.73 14.63 2.92
N ILE A 444 31.55 15.08 1.66
CA ILE A 444 31.43 14.23 0.48
C ILE A 444 32.83 13.78 0.02
N GLY A 445 33.48 12.91 0.79
CA GLY A 445 34.73 12.20 0.48
C GLY A 445 35.92 13.04 0.00
N GLY A 446 37.13 12.76 0.49
CA GLY A 446 38.34 13.54 0.30
C GLY A 446 38.86 13.76 -1.15
N GLU A 447 38.30 13.09 -2.16
CA GLU A 447 38.60 13.28 -3.57
C GLU A 447 37.67 14.29 -4.28
N ILE A 448 36.51 14.59 -3.70
CA ILE A 448 35.49 15.46 -4.30
C ILE A 448 35.50 16.86 -3.66
N GLY A 449 35.86 16.96 -2.38
CA GLY A 449 35.93 18.22 -1.63
C GLY A 449 37.34 18.53 -1.21
N GLY A 450 38.07 19.30 -1.97
CA GLY A 450 39.41 19.79 -1.58
C GLY A 450 39.33 20.85 -0.49
N GLY A 451 39.21 20.45 0.79
CA GLY A 451 39.29 21.40 1.90
C GLY A 451 38.86 20.78 3.24
N ASN A 452 39.81 20.58 4.12
CA ASN A 452 39.55 20.31 5.53
C ASN A 452 39.18 21.62 6.22
N GLY A 453 37.88 21.91 6.44
CA GLY A 453 37.49 23.05 7.24
C GLY A 453 36.00 23.38 7.16
N ALA A 454 35.49 24.02 8.19
CA ALA A 454 34.12 24.51 8.32
C ALA A 454 33.69 25.54 7.21
N ASP A 455 34.64 25.97 6.42
CA ASP A 455 34.47 26.93 5.32
C ASP A 455 34.47 26.29 3.92
N ALA A 456 34.27 24.95 3.82
CA ALA A 456 34.11 24.29 2.53
C ALA A 456 32.83 24.84 1.86
N CYS A 457 33.04 25.87 1.04
CA CYS A 457 32.01 26.62 0.34
C CYS A 457 31.27 25.71 -0.62
N GLY A 458 29.95 25.68 -0.56
CA GLY A 458 29.10 25.14 -1.62
C GLY A 458 29.35 25.87 -2.94
N ILE A 459 28.56 25.55 -3.96
CA ILE A 459 28.63 26.23 -5.27
C ILE A 459 28.51 27.74 -5.09
N ASN A 460 29.54 28.52 -5.52
CA ASN A 460 29.53 29.99 -5.51
C ASN A 460 30.35 30.57 -6.67
N ASP A 461 30.12 31.86 -7.04
CA ASP A 461 30.78 32.54 -8.14
C ASP A 461 32.22 32.98 -7.82
N GLU A 462 32.60 33.15 -6.56
CA GLU A 462 33.89 33.70 -6.17
C GLU A 462 35.09 32.77 -6.51
N LYS A 463 34.82 31.46 -6.71
CA LYS A 463 35.80 30.44 -7.05
C LYS A 463 35.72 29.92 -8.49
N GLY A 464 34.96 30.62 -9.37
CA GLY A 464 34.86 30.24 -10.78
C GLY A 464 33.70 29.30 -11.09
N GLY A 465 32.52 29.84 -11.12
CA GLY A 465 31.22 29.34 -11.65
C GLY A 465 30.76 27.91 -11.43
N ASN A 466 31.64 26.91 -11.55
CA ASN A 466 31.35 25.50 -11.35
C ASN A 466 32.04 24.89 -10.11
N ALA A 467 32.83 25.67 -9.39
CA ALA A 467 33.47 25.15 -8.16
C ALA A 467 32.40 24.83 -7.09
N PRO A 468 32.59 23.76 -6.30
CA PRO A 468 33.74 22.86 -6.27
C PRO A 468 33.66 21.70 -7.27
N PHE A 469 32.61 21.60 -8.08
CA PHE A 469 32.35 20.50 -9.01
C PHE A 469 32.78 20.89 -10.44
N GLU A 470 34.06 20.79 -10.72
CA GLU A 470 34.65 21.23 -12.02
C GLU A 470 34.23 20.31 -13.17
N THR A 471 33.89 19.06 -12.91
CA THR A 471 33.42 18.07 -13.90
C THR A 471 32.06 17.50 -13.53
N PHE A 472 31.33 17.00 -14.53
CA PHE A 472 30.06 16.33 -14.32
C PHE A 472 30.18 15.14 -13.37
N GLU A 473 31.26 14.36 -13.49
CA GLU A 473 31.50 13.17 -12.65
C GLU A 473 31.58 13.54 -11.16
N LYS A 474 32.26 14.64 -10.83
CA LYS A 474 32.35 15.14 -9.45
C LYS A 474 30.97 15.59 -8.92
N PHE A 475 30.22 16.33 -9.73
CA PHE A 475 28.86 16.74 -9.40
C PHE A 475 27.95 15.51 -9.19
N TYR A 476 27.98 14.58 -10.11
CA TYR A 476 27.15 13.38 -10.08
C TYR A 476 27.49 12.47 -8.90
N ALA A 477 28.78 12.33 -8.58
CA ALA A 477 29.23 11.59 -7.39
C ALA A 477 28.70 12.25 -6.11
N ALA A 478 28.64 13.59 -6.05
CA ALA A 478 28.06 14.30 -4.91
C ALA A 478 26.55 14.06 -4.78
N VAL A 479 25.81 14.03 -5.89
CA VAL A 479 24.38 13.67 -5.89
C VAL A 479 24.16 12.26 -5.36
N LYS A 480 24.96 11.28 -5.82
CA LYS A 480 24.91 9.90 -5.30
C LYS A 480 25.25 9.83 -3.81
N ALA A 481 26.22 10.58 -3.35
CA ALA A 481 26.57 10.64 -1.93
C ALA A 481 25.41 11.16 -1.06
N GLN A 482 24.72 12.21 -1.51
CA GLN A 482 23.53 12.73 -0.84
C GLN A 482 22.41 11.70 -0.83
N LEU A 483 22.08 11.07 -1.95
CA LEU A 483 21.07 10.04 -2.04
C LEU A 483 21.40 8.87 -1.10
N LYS A 484 22.64 8.40 -1.10
CA LYS A 484 23.11 7.35 -0.19
C LYS A 484 22.92 7.75 1.27
N ALA A 485 23.27 8.97 1.64
CA ALA A 485 23.12 9.44 3.02
C ALA A 485 21.66 9.46 3.47
N LEU A 486 20.72 9.84 2.59
CA LEU A 486 19.28 9.80 2.89
C LEU A 486 18.78 8.37 3.06
N LEU A 487 19.15 7.46 2.15
CA LEU A 487 18.78 6.03 2.24
C LEU A 487 19.35 5.38 3.51
N GLU A 488 20.62 5.61 3.82
CA GLU A 488 21.28 5.06 5.01
C GLU A 488 20.71 5.67 6.31
N LYS A 489 20.38 6.96 6.31
CA LYS A 489 19.72 7.61 7.46
C LYS A 489 18.36 6.97 7.73
N THR A 490 17.56 6.72 6.68
CA THR A 490 16.26 6.05 6.78
C THR A 490 16.40 4.68 7.44
N MET A 491 17.30 3.83 6.92
CA MET A 491 17.50 2.47 7.44
C MET A 491 18.05 2.50 8.88
N ARG A 492 19.00 3.38 9.20
CA ARG A 492 19.56 3.51 10.54
C ARG A 492 18.50 3.91 11.57
N VAL A 493 17.67 4.91 11.24
CA VAL A 493 16.60 5.38 12.14
C VAL A 493 15.56 4.27 12.32
N ALA A 494 15.22 3.57 11.26
CA ALA A 494 14.31 2.43 11.31
C ALA A 494 14.84 1.31 12.24
N ASP A 495 16.10 0.95 12.14
CA ASP A 495 16.72 -0.07 12.99
C ASP A 495 16.65 0.28 14.49
N GLU A 496 16.54 1.56 14.84
CA GLU A 496 16.41 1.97 16.23
C GLU A 496 15.02 1.68 16.80
N TYR A 497 13.93 1.86 16.02
CA TYR A 497 12.57 1.69 16.52
C TYR A 497 11.90 0.37 16.11
N GLU A 498 12.27 -0.24 14.97
CA GLU A 498 11.61 -1.48 14.52
C GLU A 498 11.81 -2.66 15.47
N LYS A 499 12.88 -2.68 16.25
CA LYS A 499 13.08 -3.68 17.32
C LYS A 499 12.04 -3.60 18.45
N TYR A 500 11.27 -2.50 18.51
CA TYR A 500 10.20 -2.33 19.48
C TYR A 500 8.80 -2.63 18.90
N PHE A 501 8.69 -3.12 17.67
CA PHE A 501 7.40 -3.33 17.03
C PHE A 501 6.46 -4.22 17.85
N SER A 502 6.90 -5.38 18.27
CA SER A 502 6.09 -6.28 19.11
C SER A 502 5.88 -5.76 20.55
N TYR A 503 6.72 -4.84 21.01
CA TYR A 503 6.50 -4.13 22.27
C TYR A 503 5.38 -3.08 22.14
N ILE A 504 5.39 -2.32 21.03
CA ILE A 504 4.42 -1.26 20.76
C ILE A 504 3.08 -1.86 20.35
N ASN A 505 3.08 -2.84 19.44
CA ASN A 505 1.86 -3.41 18.89
C ASN A 505 1.99 -4.93 18.68
N PRO A 506 1.82 -5.75 19.73
CA PRO A 506 1.77 -7.20 19.57
C PRO A 506 0.69 -7.61 18.55
N SER A 507 1.05 -8.31 17.48
CA SER A 507 0.16 -8.68 16.36
C SER A 507 -0.43 -10.08 16.55
N LEU A 508 -1.28 -10.24 17.55
CA LEU A 508 -1.75 -11.55 18.03
C LEU A 508 -2.65 -12.26 17.03
N MET A 509 -3.64 -11.54 16.49
CA MET A 509 -4.58 -12.10 15.54
C MET A 509 -3.87 -12.55 14.25
N TYR A 510 -2.96 -11.74 13.72
CA TYR A 510 -2.14 -12.09 12.57
C TYR A 510 -1.17 -13.24 12.86
N SER A 511 -0.43 -13.16 13.97
CA SER A 511 0.57 -14.18 14.36
C SER A 511 -0.06 -15.58 14.52
N ALA A 512 -1.31 -15.67 14.97
CA ALA A 512 -2.04 -16.94 15.10
C ALA A 512 -2.32 -17.62 13.75
N THR A 513 -2.33 -16.87 12.63
CA THR A 513 -2.49 -17.45 11.30
C THR A 513 -1.21 -18.01 10.72
N VAL A 514 -0.04 -17.55 11.21
CA VAL A 514 1.27 -17.91 10.67
C VAL A 514 1.91 -19.04 11.48
N GLU A 515 2.08 -20.20 10.87
CA GLU A 515 2.60 -21.38 11.57
C GLU A 515 3.99 -21.15 12.16
N GLY A 516 4.91 -20.50 11.42
CA GLY A 516 6.26 -20.19 11.90
C GLY A 516 6.29 -19.32 13.16
N ALA A 517 5.31 -18.43 13.36
CA ALA A 517 5.18 -17.65 14.58
C ALA A 517 4.85 -18.51 15.79
N LEU A 518 3.95 -19.49 15.60
CA LEU A 518 3.55 -20.45 16.65
C LEU A 518 4.67 -21.45 16.93
N GLU A 519 5.37 -21.95 15.92
CA GLU A 519 6.53 -22.84 16.08
C GLU A 519 7.64 -22.21 16.90
N LYS A 520 7.91 -20.93 16.66
CA LYS A 520 8.93 -20.17 17.40
C LYS A 520 8.40 -19.65 18.73
N GLY A 521 7.09 -19.54 18.91
CA GLY A 521 6.44 -18.86 20.04
C GLY A 521 6.81 -17.38 20.09
N LYS A 522 6.80 -16.69 18.93
CA LYS A 522 7.19 -15.31 18.76
C LYS A 522 6.20 -14.56 17.88
N ASP A 523 5.99 -13.28 18.18
CA ASP A 523 5.22 -12.40 17.33
C ASP A 523 5.76 -12.37 15.89
N ALA A 524 4.87 -12.33 14.90
CA ALA A 524 5.24 -12.34 13.50
C ALA A 524 6.16 -11.18 13.13
N TYR A 525 5.97 -9.98 13.70
CA TYR A 525 6.85 -8.82 13.48
C TYR A 525 8.20 -8.93 14.19
N GLN A 526 8.34 -9.86 15.15
CA GLN A 526 9.58 -10.08 15.89
C GLN A 526 10.25 -11.40 15.51
N SER A 527 10.56 -11.57 14.25
CA SER A 527 11.20 -12.79 13.73
C SER A 527 10.33 -14.06 13.85
N GLY A 528 9.02 -13.92 14.02
CA GLY A 528 8.08 -15.04 13.98
C GLY A 528 7.99 -15.68 12.61
N VAL A 529 8.06 -14.90 11.53
CA VAL A 529 8.06 -15.37 10.13
C VAL A 529 9.47 -15.77 9.65
N LYS A 530 9.54 -16.36 8.45
CA LYS A 530 10.81 -16.72 7.79
C LYS A 530 11.55 -15.48 7.26
N TYR A 531 10.81 -14.56 6.64
CA TYR A 531 11.34 -13.33 6.05
C TYR A 531 10.79 -12.11 6.80
N ASN A 532 11.59 -11.55 7.69
CA ASN A 532 11.19 -10.39 8.49
C ASN A 532 11.83 -9.12 7.94
N ASN A 533 11.37 -8.71 6.76
CA ASN A 533 11.99 -7.67 5.96
C ASN A 533 11.48 -6.27 6.31
N SER A 534 12.20 -5.26 5.83
CA SER A 534 11.82 -3.84 5.86
C SER A 534 12.01 -3.26 4.46
N SER A 535 11.30 -2.22 4.08
CA SER A 535 11.42 -1.62 2.76
C SER A 535 11.67 -0.11 2.83
N VAL A 536 12.52 0.37 1.92
CA VAL A 536 12.74 1.80 1.67
C VAL A 536 12.16 2.12 0.30
N LEU A 537 11.24 3.07 0.29
CA LEU A 537 10.51 3.48 -0.89
C LEU A 537 11.04 4.81 -1.40
N THR A 538 11.03 5.03 -2.71
CA THR A 538 11.53 6.26 -3.34
C THR A 538 10.45 7.00 -4.10
N ALA A 539 10.35 8.32 -3.85
CA ALA A 539 9.55 9.28 -4.59
C ALA A 539 10.46 10.22 -5.38
N GLY A 540 9.99 10.69 -6.54
CA GLY A 540 10.72 11.69 -7.33
C GLY A 540 11.94 11.15 -8.08
N PHE A 541 12.00 9.85 -8.37
CA PHE A 541 13.12 9.21 -9.07
C PHE A 541 13.39 9.84 -10.45
N ALA A 542 12.36 10.00 -11.28
CA ALA A 542 12.52 10.63 -12.59
C ALA A 542 12.84 12.12 -12.47
N THR A 543 12.31 12.83 -11.47
CA THR A 543 12.67 14.22 -11.18
C THR A 543 14.17 14.35 -10.90
N LEU A 544 14.74 13.46 -10.08
CA LEU A 544 16.20 13.44 -9.85
C LEU A 544 16.96 13.16 -11.14
N THR A 545 16.53 12.16 -11.91
CA THR A 545 17.17 11.81 -13.19
C THR A 545 17.20 13.00 -14.16
N ASP A 546 16.05 13.64 -14.35
CA ASP A 546 15.91 14.79 -15.26
C ASP A 546 16.70 16.00 -14.78
N ALA A 547 16.77 16.22 -13.46
CA ALA A 547 17.58 17.27 -12.86
C ALA A 547 19.08 17.06 -13.11
N VAL A 548 19.58 15.83 -12.95
CA VAL A 548 20.98 15.48 -13.24
C VAL A 548 21.27 15.58 -14.74
N SER A 549 20.34 15.10 -15.59
CA SER A 549 20.46 15.21 -17.05
C SER A 549 20.56 16.65 -17.50
N ALA A 550 19.71 17.55 -16.96
CA ALA A 550 19.74 18.97 -17.27
C ALA A 550 21.06 19.62 -16.86
N VAL A 551 21.60 19.31 -15.69
CA VAL A 551 22.92 19.81 -15.26
C VAL A 551 24.01 19.34 -16.22
N LYS A 552 24.02 18.06 -16.59
CA LYS A 552 24.97 17.51 -17.55
C LYS A 552 24.93 18.27 -18.87
N GLU A 553 23.75 18.40 -19.46
CA GLU A 553 23.51 19.00 -20.74
C GLU A 553 23.87 20.51 -20.75
N PHE A 554 23.29 21.28 -19.82
CA PHE A 554 23.36 22.74 -19.89
C PHE A 554 24.60 23.36 -19.23
N VAL A 555 25.15 22.71 -18.21
CA VAL A 555 26.34 23.20 -17.50
C VAL A 555 27.62 22.66 -18.12
N TYR A 556 27.73 21.33 -18.29
CA TYR A 556 29.00 20.69 -18.64
C TYR A 556 29.18 20.47 -20.15
N GLU A 557 28.16 20.03 -20.86
CA GLU A 557 28.27 19.77 -22.31
C GLU A 557 28.08 21.04 -23.15
N LYS A 558 26.93 21.70 -23.02
CA LYS A 558 26.61 22.92 -23.80
C LYS A 558 27.21 24.21 -23.21
N LYS A 559 27.63 24.18 -21.96
CA LYS A 559 28.24 25.31 -21.23
C LYS A 559 27.43 26.61 -21.35
N ARG A 560 26.11 26.52 -21.31
CA ARG A 560 25.20 27.68 -21.43
C ARG A 560 25.05 28.45 -20.13
N ILE A 561 25.32 27.80 -19.01
CA ILE A 561 25.15 28.34 -17.67
C ILE A 561 26.16 27.66 -16.74
N THR A 562 26.64 28.36 -15.72
CA THR A 562 27.46 27.77 -14.66
C THR A 562 26.60 27.20 -13.56
N LEU A 563 27.18 26.34 -12.70
CA LEU A 563 26.48 25.84 -11.51
C LEU A 563 26.03 26.98 -10.59
N ALA A 564 26.85 28.02 -10.43
CA ALA A 564 26.51 29.16 -9.59
C ALA A 564 25.32 29.95 -10.15
N GLN A 565 25.28 30.19 -11.45
CA GLN A 565 24.14 30.84 -12.10
C GLN A 565 22.87 29.97 -12.02
N LEU A 566 23.01 28.64 -12.18
CA LEU A 566 21.88 27.72 -12.01
C LEU A 566 21.40 27.74 -10.57
N LYS A 567 22.29 27.70 -9.57
CA LYS A 567 21.95 27.84 -8.15
C LYS A 567 21.12 29.10 -7.88
N GLN A 568 21.52 30.24 -8.48
CA GLN A 568 20.76 31.48 -8.34
C GLN A 568 19.35 31.33 -8.95
N ALA A 569 19.22 30.77 -10.16
CA ALA A 569 17.93 30.52 -10.80
C ALA A 569 17.01 29.63 -9.93
N LEU A 570 17.57 28.59 -9.28
CA LEU A 570 16.85 27.73 -8.35
C LEU A 570 16.48 28.46 -7.06
N SER A 571 17.35 29.34 -6.55
CA SER A 571 17.07 30.15 -5.37
C SER A 571 15.93 31.14 -5.61
N ASP A 572 15.86 31.70 -6.81
CA ASP A 572 14.84 32.64 -7.27
C ASP A 572 13.58 31.91 -7.79
N ASN A 573 13.50 30.57 -7.61
CA ASN A 573 12.40 29.77 -8.11
C ASN A 573 12.11 30.00 -9.60
N TRP A 574 13.18 30.14 -10.44
CA TRP A 574 13.14 30.44 -11.86
C TRP A 574 12.61 31.83 -12.20
N SER A 575 12.31 32.69 -11.20
CA SER A 575 11.92 34.10 -11.45
C SER A 575 13.08 34.86 -12.12
N GLY A 576 12.79 35.54 -13.21
CA GLY A 576 13.83 36.21 -14.03
C GLY A 576 14.59 35.30 -15.02
N TYR A 577 14.38 33.97 -14.94
CA TYR A 577 15.06 32.97 -15.79
C TYR A 577 14.11 32.23 -16.74
N GLY A 578 13.00 32.86 -17.15
CA GLY A 578 11.95 32.23 -17.96
C GLY A 578 12.44 31.60 -19.26
N ASN A 579 13.34 32.26 -20.02
CA ASN A 579 13.91 31.72 -21.26
C ASN A 579 14.78 30.46 -20.99
N LEU A 580 15.58 30.49 -19.95
CA LEU A 580 16.41 29.35 -19.55
C LEU A 580 15.52 28.17 -19.13
N ARG A 581 14.53 28.43 -18.27
CA ARG A 581 13.55 27.43 -17.83
C ARG A 581 12.82 26.79 -19.02
N ALA A 582 12.33 27.60 -19.95
CA ALA A 582 11.67 27.10 -21.16
C ALA A 582 12.61 26.20 -21.99
N THR A 583 13.90 26.59 -22.11
CA THR A 583 14.92 25.79 -22.82
C THR A 583 15.17 24.47 -22.13
N VAL A 584 15.25 24.44 -20.79
CA VAL A 584 15.43 23.22 -20.00
C VAL A 584 14.19 22.30 -20.10
N LEU A 585 13.00 22.85 -20.02
CA LEU A 585 11.75 22.09 -20.17
C LEU A 585 11.61 21.50 -21.58
N ALA A 586 12.13 22.18 -22.61
CA ALA A 586 12.10 21.71 -24.00
C ALA A 586 13.20 20.70 -24.35
N SER A 587 14.12 20.40 -23.42
CA SER A 587 15.18 19.41 -23.68
C SER A 587 14.59 18.06 -24.03
N PRO A 588 15.07 17.37 -25.07
CA PRO A 588 14.67 16.02 -25.40
C PRO A 588 15.27 14.97 -24.46
N HIS A 589 16.34 15.33 -23.72
CA HIS A 589 17.07 14.43 -22.84
C HIS A 589 16.36 14.29 -21.48
N LYS A 590 15.16 13.71 -21.51
CA LYS A 590 14.31 13.41 -20.36
C LYS A 590 14.03 11.92 -20.28
N TYR A 591 13.95 11.42 -19.05
CA TYR A 591 13.58 10.02 -18.80
C TYR A 591 12.15 9.72 -19.32
N GLY A 592 11.97 8.52 -19.88
CA GLY A 592 10.70 8.06 -20.42
C GLY A 592 10.56 8.23 -21.96
N ASN A 593 11.61 8.64 -22.65
CA ASN A 593 11.61 8.88 -24.10
C ASN A 593 12.46 7.89 -24.90
N ASP A 594 12.95 6.82 -24.28
CA ASP A 594 13.95 5.90 -24.87
C ASP A 594 15.23 6.63 -25.32
N ASP A 595 15.56 7.72 -24.63
CA ASP A 595 16.74 8.55 -24.89
C ASP A 595 17.92 8.09 -24.04
N ASP A 596 18.98 7.61 -24.70
CA ASP A 596 20.15 7.05 -24.03
C ASP A 596 20.89 8.07 -23.13
N ALA A 597 20.76 9.38 -23.37
CA ALA A 597 21.43 10.38 -22.55
C ALA A 597 20.80 10.48 -21.16
N ALA A 598 19.48 10.42 -21.07
CA ALA A 598 18.74 10.40 -19.81
C ALA A 598 18.65 8.99 -19.21
N ASP A 599 18.35 7.97 -20.02
CA ASP A 599 18.13 6.60 -19.55
C ASP A 599 19.38 5.95 -18.95
N LYS A 600 20.59 6.29 -19.43
CA LYS A 600 21.84 5.83 -18.81
C LYS A 600 22.03 6.39 -17.40
N ILE A 601 21.64 7.64 -17.17
CA ILE A 601 21.65 8.25 -15.83
C ILE A 601 20.61 7.55 -14.96
N ALA A 602 19.39 7.35 -15.46
CA ALA A 602 18.33 6.64 -14.75
C ALA A 602 18.75 5.22 -14.37
N ALA A 603 19.30 4.46 -15.32
CA ALA A 603 19.74 3.07 -15.08
C ALA A 603 20.88 3.01 -14.06
N ASP A 604 21.84 3.94 -14.10
CA ASP A 604 22.94 4.00 -13.13
C ASP A 604 22.43 4.39 -11.73
N LEU A 605 21.51 5.35 -11.62
CA LEU A 605 20.87 5.71 -10.36
C LEU A 605 20.06 4.54 -9.79
N ALA A 606 19.31 3.82 -10.62
CA ALA A 606 18.52 2.66 -10.20
C ALA A 606 19.40 1.53 -9.65
N VAL A 607 20.50 1.22 -10.33
CA VAL A 607 21.50 0.24 -9.84
C VAL A 607 22.13 0.72 -8.55
N PHE A 608 22.50 1.99 -8.47
CA PHE A 608 23.09 2.58 -7.28
C PHE A 608 22.16 2.50 -6.08
N GLU A 609 20.92 3.00 -6.21
CA GLU A 609 19.92 3.01 -5.16
C GLU A 609 19.61 1.59 -4.66
N SER A 610 19.29 0.67 -5.59
CA SER A 610 19.01 -0.72 -5.22
C SER A 610 20.19 -1.41 -4.53
N SER A 611 21.43 -1.08 -4.92
CA SER A 611 22.63 -1.62 -4.27
C SER A 611 22.88 -1.08 -2.86
N VAL A 612 22.45 0.15 -2.58
CA VAL A 612 22.57 0.76 -1.24
C VAL A 612 21.57 0.13 -0.26
N VAL A 613 20.37 -0.19 -0.72
CA VAL A 613 19.27 -0.64 0.13
C VAL A 613 19.18 -2.15 0.23
N ASN A 614 19.16 -2.85 -0.93
CA ASN A 614 18.86 -4.29 -0.96
C ASN A 614 19.84 -5.13 -0.12
N PHE A 615 19.25 -6.07 0.59
CA PHE A 615 19.94 -7.11 1.36
C PHE A 615 20.76 -6.61 2.56
N ARG A 616 20.68 -5.33 2.93
CA ARG A 616 21.21 -4.87 4.21
C ARG A 616 20.42 -5.51 5.34
N PRO A 617 21.07 -6.09 6.34
CA PRO A 617 20.37 -6.62 7.51
C PRO A 617 19.57 -5.53 8.22
N ASN A 618 18.36 -5.86 8.66
CA ASN A 618 17.53 -5.01 9.49
C ASN A 618 17.52 -5.44 10.96
N ALA A 619 16.97 -4.63 11.84
CA ALA A 619 16.93 -4.89 13.28
C ALA A 619 16.02 -6.08 13.69
N ARG A 620 15.20 -6.61 12.77
CA ARG A 620 14.22 -7.68 13.02
C ARG A 620 14.66 -9.05 12.49
N GLY A 621 15.93 -9.18 12.02
CA GLY A 621 16.51 -10.44 11.53
C GLY A 621 16.16 -10.77 10.07
N GLY A 622 15.71 -9.80 9.30
CA GLY A 622 15.53 -9.86 7.85
C GLY A 622 16.48 -8.90 7.13
N VAL A 623 16.05 -8.43 5.96
CA VAL A 623 16.82 -7.49 5.13
C VAL A 623 15.96 -6.31 4.67
N TYR A 624 16.63 -5.23 4.29
CA TYR A 624 15.99 -4.13 3.56
C TYR A 624 15.75 -4.49 2.10
N LYS A 625 14.67 -3.96 1.55
CA LYS A 625 14.23 -4.13 0.16
C LYS A 625 13.98 -2.75 -0.46
N ALA A 626 14.55 -2.49 -1.63
CA ALA A 626 14.34 -1.25 -2.36
C ALA A 626 13.00 -1.25 -3.11
N SER A 627 12.40 -0.07 -3.24
CA SER A 627 11.15 0.13 -3.98
C SER A 627 11.13 1.49 -4.70
N ILE A 628 10.70 1.52 -5.96
CA ILE A 628 10.25 2.75 -6.61
C ILE A 628 8.72 2.78 -6.58
N HIS A 629 8.19 3.27 -5.47
CA HIS A 629 6.77 3.46 -5.21
C HIS A 629 6.59 4.72 -4.37
N SER A 630 5.88 5.69 -4.88
CA SER A 630 5.80 7.01 -4.25
C SER A 630 4.60 7.22 -3.33
N ALA A 631 3.58 6.37 -3.39
CA ALA A 631 2.28 6.65 -2.76
C ALA A 631 1.84 8.11 -3.03
N MET A 632 1.48 8.87 -1.99
CA MET A 632 1.16 10.29 -2.08
C MET A 632 2.38 11.19 -1.86
N GLN A 633 3.55 10.64 -1.58
CA GLN A 633 4.74 11.42 -1.25
C GLN A 633 5.23 12.27 -2.44
N PHE A 634 4.89 11.90 -3.67
CA PHE A 634 5.19 12.75 -4.84
C PHE A 634 4.54 14.14 -4.76
N LEU A 635 3.38 14.28 -4.09
CA LEU A 635 2.72 15.56 -3.80
C LEU A 635 3.27 16.17 -2.50
N TRP A 636 3.14 15.46 -1.38
CA TRP A 636 3.46 16.00 -0.04
C TRP A 636 4.92 16.37 0.12
N GLU A 637 5.84 15.57 -0.39
CA GLU A 637 7.25 15.91 -0.37
C GLU A 637 7.61 16.91 -1.48
N GLY A 638 6.84 16.92 -2.59
CA GLY A 638 6.93 17.95 -3.64
C GLY A 638 6.73 19.35 -3.09
N GLU A 639 5.72 19.56 -2.25
CA GLU A 639 5.42 20.83 -1.57
C GLU A 639 6.59 21.34 -0.71
N LYS A 640 7.44 20.44 -0.22
CA LYS A 640 8.59 20.75 0.64
C LYS A 640 9.91 20.83 -0.12
N THR A 641 9.90 20.57 -1.44
CA THR A 641 11.10 20.54 -2.28
C THR A 641 11.28 21.87 -3.04
N ALA A 642 12.49 22.40 -3.00
CA ALA A 642 12.86 23.60 -3.75
C ALA A 642 12.76 23.39 -5.27
N ALA A 643 12.94 24.46 -6.06
CA ALA A 643 13.06 24.37 -7.51
C ALA A 643 14.20 23.43 -7.92
N THR A 644 14.02 22.66 -8.99
CA THR A 644 14.99 21.66 -9.46
C THR A 644 15.52 22.00 -10.85
N PRO A 645 16.75 21.53 -11.20
CA PRO A 645 17.44 21.86 -12.45
C PRO A 645 16.69 21.49 -13.74
N ASP A 646 15.75 20.53 -13.68
CA ASP A 646 14.90 20.09 -14.80
C ASP A 646 13.81 21.10 -15.21
N GLY A 647 13.71 22.24 -14.50
CA GLY A 647 12.74 23.31 -14.73
C GLY A 647 11.51 23.25 -13.82
N ARG A 648 11.43 22.29 -12.89
CA ARG A 648 10.39 22.20 -11.88
C ARG A 648 10.49 23.38 -10.91
N THR A 649 9.36 24.01 -10.59
CA THR A 649 9.27 25.09 -9.59
C THR A 649 9.17 24.53 -8.17
N ALA A 650 9.58 25.32 -7.19
CA ALA A 650 9.40 24.94 -5.77
C ALA A 650 7.93 24.68 -5.45
N GLY A 651 7.68 23.64 -4.66
CA GLY A 651 6.34 23.26 -4.25
C GLY A 651 5.53 22.46 -5.28
N ALA A 652 5.99 22.33 -6.52
CA ALA A 652 5.32 21.51 -7.52
C ALA A 652 5.47 20.00 -7.20
N GLU A 653 4.60 19.17 -7.78
CA GLU A 653 4.68 17.73 -7.67
C GLU A 653 6.01 17.14 -8.16
N LEU A 654 6.46 16.05 -7.56
CA LEU A 654 7.57 15.22 -8.04
C LEU A 654 7.07 14.21 -9.06
N SER A 655 7.99 13.48 -9.71
CA SER A 655 7.64 12.33 -10.51
C SER A 655 7.04 11.22 -9.64
N LYS A 656 6.05 10.52 -10.18
CA LYS A 656 5.25 9.52 -9.50
C LYS A 656 5.75 8.11 -9.85
N ASN A 657 5.98 7.27 -8.86
CA ASN A 657 6.47 5.90 -9.07
C ASN A 657 7.70 5.87 -10.00
N ALA A 658 7.75 4.89 -10.92
CA ALA A 658 8.79 4.81 -11.96
C ALA A 658 8.43 5.59 -13.25
N SER A 659 7.35 6.38 -13.21
CA SER A 659 6.89 7.16 -14.35
C SER A 659 7.65 8.47 -14.51
N PRO A 660 7.71 9.05 -15.72
CA PRO A 660 8.37 10.32 -15.98
C PRO A 660 7.79 11.48 -15.18
N SER A 661 8.56 12.55 -15.09
CA SER A 661 8.05 13.85 -14.65
C SER A 661 6.93 14.31 -15.59
N VAL A 662 5.98 15.09 -15.07
CA VAL A 662 4.81 15.53 -15.83
C VAL A 662 5.25 16.30 -17.09
N GLY A 663 4.82 15.83 -18.27
CA GLY A 663 5.13 16.43 -19.56
C GLY A 663 6.54 16.16 -20.08
N ALA A 664 7.28 15.23 -19.47
CA ALA A 664 8.61 14.83 -19.92
C ALA A 664 8.56 13.76 -21.04
N ASP A 665 7.56 12.88 -21.01
CA ASP A 665 7.37 11.72 -21.91
C ASP A 665 6.69 12.12 -23.24
N LYS A 666 7.47 12.57 -24.19
CA LYS A 666 6.97 13.06 -25.50
C LYS A 666 7.08 12.03 -26.62
N SER A 667 7.80 10.93 -26.42
CA SER A 667 8.06 9.91 -27.43
C SER A 667 7.04 8.75 -27.43
N GLY A 668 5.98 8.89 -26.63
CA GLY A 668 4.89 7.91 -26.53
C GLY A 668 5.16 6.73 -25.59
N VAL A 669 4.09 5.95 -25.34
CA VAL A 669 4.08 4.93 -24.28
C VAL A 669 5.06 3.77 -24.53
N THR A 670 5.39 3.44 -25.76
CA THR A 670 6.39 2.40 -26.09
C THR A 670 7.79 2.81 -25.65
N ALA A 671 8.15 4.08 -25.87
CA ALA A 671 9.41 4.66 -25.40
C ALA A 671 9.46 4.71 -23.86
N LEU A 672 8.34 5.06 -23.21
CA LEU A 672 8.21 5.02 -21.75
C LEU A 672 8.49 3.61 -21.20
N ILE A 673 7.88 2.57 -21.77
CA ILE A 673 8.10 1.18 -21.33
C ILE A 673 9.56 0.77 -21.57
N ALA A 674 10.16 1.14 -22.71
CA ALA A 674 11.57 0.86 -22.99
C ALA A 674 12.51 1.51 -21.97
N SER A 675 12.32 2.80 -21.65
CA SER A 675 13.07 3.50 -20.61
C SER A 675 12.93 2.82 -19.23
N ALA A 676 11.69 2.48 -18.83
CA ALA A 676 11.43 1.84 -17.54
C ALA A 676 12.10 0.46 -17.41
N LEU A 677 12.14 -0.32 -18.48
CA LEU A 677 12.79 -1.64 -18.48
C LEU A 677 14.32 -1.55 -18.39
N LYS A 678 14.94 -0.45 -18.85
CA LYS A 678 16.40 -0.22 -18.66
C LYS A 678 16.78 -0.09 -17.19
N LEU A 679 15.85 0.28 -16.31
CA LEU A 679 16.07 0.37 -14.85
C LEU A 679 16.13 -0.99 -14.16
N LYS A 680 15.83 -2.08 -14.89
CA LYS A 680 15.75 -3.44 -14.34
C LYS A 680 14.74 -3.53 -13.18
N PRO A 681 13.44 -3.42 -13.42
CA PRO A 681 12.38 -3.37 -12.39
C PRO A 681 12.55 -4.39 -11.25
N TYR A 682 12.95 -5.62 -11.58
CA TYR A 682 13.19 -6.70 -10.64
C TYR A 682 14.36 -6.47 -9.66
N ALA A 683 15.18 -5.44 -9.85
CA ALA A 683 16.22 -5.05 -8.88
C ALA A 683 15.62 -4.29 -7.69
N PHE A 684 14.40 -3.78 -7.83
CA PHE A 684 13.65 -3.19 -6.72
C PHE A 684 12.82 -4.29 -6.05
N THR A 685 13.42 -4.94 -5.07
CA THR A 685 12.94 -6.22 -4.55
C THR A 685 11.62 -6.15 -3.78
N GLU A 686 11.18 -4.96 -3.36
CA GLU A 686 9.84 -4.77 -2.77
C GLU A 686 8.79 -4.49 -3.84
N SER A 687 8.98 -3.45 -4.65
CA SER A 687 8.05 -3.11 -5.72
C SER A 687 8.63 -2.13 -6.74
N PHE A 688 8.14 -2.21 -7.96
CA PHE A 688 8.41 -1.26 -9.04
C PHE A 688 7.15 -1.10 -9.88
N CYS A 689 6.57 0.08 -9.89
CA CYS A 689 5.32 0.34 -10.58
C CYS A 689 5.48 1.38 -11.69
N LEU A 690 4.91 1.08 -12.85
CA LEU A 690 4.81 1.98 -13.99
C LEU A 690 3.36 2.44 -14.17
N ASP A 691 3.13 3.74 -14.12
CA ASP A 691 1.86 4.35 -14.48
C ASP A 691 1.87 4.71 -15.96
N VAL A 692 0.89 4.22 -16.69
CA VAL A 692 0.69 4.52 -18.11
C VAL A 692 -0.62 5.29 -18.26
N MET A 693 -0.56 6.40 -18.98
CA MET A 693 -1.76 7.12 -19.38
C MET A 693 -1.93 7.02 -20.90
N LEU A 694 -3.13 6.66 -21.35
CA LEU A 694 -3.49 6.52 -22.75
C LEU A 694 -4.59 7.52 -23.10
N HIS A 695 -4.48 8.12 -24.29
CA HIS A 695 -5.60 8.85 -24.84
C HIS A 695 -6.73 7.89 -25.23
N PRO A 696 -8.02 8.23 -25.04
CA PRO A 696 -9.14 7.35 -25.35
C PRO A 696 -9.11 6.79 -26.78
N SER A 697 -8.69 7.58 -27.77
CA SER A 697 -8.58 7.12 -29.16
C SER A 697 -7.60 5.96 -29.37
N SER A 698 -6.56 5.87 -28.51
CA SER A 698 -5.59 4.77 -28.57
C SER A 698 -6.11 3.47 -27.95
N ALA A 699 -7.20 3.54 -27.18
CA ALA A 699 -7.85 2.41 -26.52
C ALA A 699 -9.20 2.02 -27.17
N GLU A 700 -9.56 2.62 -28.32
CA GLU A 700 -10.85 2.46 -28.95
C GLU A 700 -10.94 1.14 -29.75
N GLY A 701 -12.12 0.54 -29.75
CA GLY A 701 -12.42 -0.66 -30.53
C GLY A 701 -11.62 -1.90 -30.10
N ASN A 702 -11.53 -2.88 -30.98
CA ASN A 702 -10.73 -4.10 -30.76
C ASN A 702 -9.23 -3.83 -30.90
N ASP A 703 -8.85 -2.92 -31.78
CA ASP A 703 -7.45 -2.53 -31.99
C ASP A 703 -6.89 -1.89 -30.71
N GLY A 704 -7.67 -1.05 -30.04
CA GLY A 704 -7.28 -0.47 -28.74
C GLY A 704 -7.08 -1.52 -27.65
N LEU A 705 -7.91 -2.55 -27.56
CA LEU A 705 -7.69 -3.68 -26.65
C LEU A 705 -6.40 -4.43 -26.98
N GLN A 706 -6.11 -4.63 -28.28
CA GLN A 706 -4.87 -5.26 -28.72
C GLN A 706 -3.64 -4.40 -28.37
N VAL A 707 -3.73 -3.09 -28.53
CA VAL A 707 -2.67 -2.14 -28.14
C VAL A 707 -2.38 -2.28 -26.64
N MET A 708 -3.40 -2.20 -25.78
CA MET A 708 -3.23 -2.32 -24.32
C MET A 708 -2.60 -3.66 -23.92
N ARG A 709 -3.03 -4.77 -24.54
CA ARG A 709 -2.39 -6.09 -24.31
C ARG A 709 -0.94 -6.11 -24.76
N THR A 710 -0.64 -5.57 -25.95
CA THR A 710 0.73 -5.56 -26.48
C THR A 710 1.67 -4.78 -25.55
N LEU A 711 1.24 -3.63 -25.03
CA LEU A 711 1.98 -2.84 -24.06
C LEU A 711 2.21 -3.61 -22.76
N LEU A 712 1.17 -4.27 -22.23
CA LEU A 712 1.27 -5.11 -21.04
C LEU A 712 2.28 -6.26 -21.25
N PHE A 713 2.20 -6.97 -22.37
CA PHE A 713 3.12 -8.08 -22.64
C PHE A 713 4.54 -7.62 -22.98
N ALA A 714 4.74 -6.44 -23.59
CA ALA A 714 6.06 -5.86 -23.75
C ALA A 714 6.74 -5.61 -22.40
N TYR A 715 5.99 -5.03 -21.44
CA TYR A 715 6.47 -4.79 -20.08
C TYR A 715 6.73 -6.11 -19.32
N LEU A 716 5.81 -7.07 -19.41
CA LEU A 716 5.95 -8.40 -18.78
C LEU A 716 7.19 -9.14 -19.28
N ASN A 717 7.41 -9.19 -20.62
CA ASN A 717 8.54 -9.89 -21.24
C ASN A 717 9.89 -9.25 -20.91
N GLY A 718 9.90 -7.95 -20.59
CA GLY A 718 11.08 -7.24 -20.07
C GLY A 718 11.33 -7.44 -18.58
N ASN A 719 10.59 -8.32 -17.89
CA ASN A 719 10.61 -8.50 -16.44
C ASN A 719 10.16 -7.24 -15.66
N GLY A 720 9.20 -6.50 -16.18
CA GLY A 720 8.45 -5.51 -15.40
C GLY A 720 7.77 -6.16 -14.20
N MET A 721 7.44 -5.38 -13.16
CA MET A 721 6.78 -5.91 -11.96
C MET A 721 5.30 -5.50 -11.88
N ALA A 722 5.01 -4.22 -11.80
CA ALA A 722 3.63 -3.74 -11.78
C ALA A 722 3.42 -2.65 -12.83
N ILE A 723 2.26 -2.67 -13.49
CA ILE A 723 1.85 -1.65 -14.44
C ILE A 723 0.36 -1.35 -14.25
N GLN A 724 -0.01 -0.09 -14.36
CA GLN A 724 -1.42 0.33 -14.35
C GLN A 724 -1.69 1.32 -15.47
N PHE A 725 -2.94 1.32 -15.95
CA PHE A 725 -3.38 2.16 -17.05
C PHE A 725 -4.44 3.16 -16.58
N ASN A 726 -4.36 4.38 -17.07
CA ASN A 726 -5.44 5.37 -17.04
C ASN A 726 -5.80 5.74 -18.48
N VAL A 727 -7.07 5.83 -18.79
CA VAL A 727 -7.57 6.19 -20.13
C VAL A 727 -8.43 7.43 -19.99
N PHE A 728 -7.84 8.59 -20.22
CA PHE A 728 -8.49 9.90 -20.09
C PHE A 728 -8.00 10.87 -21.16
N ASP A 729 -8.81 11.89 -21.46
CA ASP A 729 -8.38 13.10 -22.12
C ASP A 729 -8.56 14.33 -21.19
N ALA A 730 -7.86 15.40 -21.50
CA ALA A 730 -7.87 16.60 -20.68
C ALA A 730 -9.22 17.34 -20.70
N GLU A 731 -9.98 17.26 -21.80
CA GLU A 731 -11.29 17.91 -21.93
C GLU A 731 -12.30 17.23 -21.00
N MET A 732 -12.34 15.91 -21.01
CA MET A 732 -13.18 15.11 -20.11
C MET A 732 -12.88 15.41 -18.64
N LEU A 733 -11.59 15.46 -18.26
CA LEU A 733 -11.22 15.76 -16.87
C LEU A 733 -11.56 17.20 -16.46
N ARG A 734 -11.42 18.17 -17.36
CA ARG A 734 -11.85 19.55 -17.10
C ARG A 734 -13.37 19.68 -17.02
N ASP A 735 -14.12 18.94 -17.85
CA ASP A 735 -15.58 18.91 -17.75
C ASP A 735 -16.02 18.26 -16.43
N ALA A 736 -15.35 17.16 -16.04
CA ALA A 736 -15.61 16.50 -14.75
C ALA A 736 -15.31 17.41 -13.54
N GLN A 737 -14.30 18.28 -13.64
CA GLN A 737 -13.98 19.26 -12.58
C GLN A 737 -15.07 20.36 -12.48
N LYS A 738 -15.62 20.78 -13.61
CA LYS A 738 -16.66 21.81 -13.68
C LYS A 738 -18.06 21.30 -13.38
N HIS A 739 -18.34 20.04 -13.72
CA HIS A 739 -19.64 19.39 -13.65
C HIS A 739 -19.56 18.05 -12.91
N PRO A 740 -19.15 18.03 -11.62
CA PRO A 740 -18.93 16.81 -10.87
C PRO A 740 -20.19 15.93 -10.78
N GLU A 741 -21.37 16.52 -10.86
CA GLU A 741 -22.65 15.81 -10.86
C GLU A 741 -22.85 14.88 -12.06
N LYS A 742 -22.18 15.12 -13.19
CA LYS A 742 -22.23 14.26 -14.38
C LYS A 742 -21.26 13.06 -14.28
N TYR A 743 -20.26 13.16 -13.41
CA TYR A 743 -19.14 12.23 -13.33
C TYR A 743 -19.02 11.55 -11.96
N GLN A 744 -20.14 11.20 -11.35
CA GLN A 744 -20.19 10.63 -10.00
C GLN A 744 -19.45 9.30 -9.86
N ASN A 745 -19.26 8.57 -10.96
CA ASN A 745 -18.60 7.26 -10.98
C ASN A 745 -17.26 7.26 -11.74
N LEU A 746 -16.73 8.44 -12.10
CA LEU A 746 -15.43 8.53 -12.77
C LEU A 746 -14.34 8.12 -11.79
N GLN A 747 -13.64 7.04 -12.12
CA GLN A 747 -12.56 6.48 -11.31
C GLN A 747 -11.21 6.86 -11.88
N VAL A 748 -10.31 7.27 -10.99
CA VAL A 748 -8.93 7.61 -11.31
C VAL A 748 -7.99 6.68 -10.56
N ARG A 749 -7.09 6.04 -11.25
CA ARG A 749 -6.04 5.23 -10.65
C ARG A 749 -4.94 6.14 -10.12
N VAL A 750 -4.78 6.21 -8.80
CA VAL A 750 -3.79 7.09 -8.17
C VAL A 750 -2.43 6.41 -8.10
N CYS A 751 -2.17 5.63 -7.10
CA CYS A 751 -0.85 5.03 -6.88
C CYS A 751 -1.01 3.70 -6.15
N GLY A 752 -1.50 2.66 -6.86
CA GLY A 752 -1.84 1.37 -6.26
C GLY A 752 -3.26 1.28 -5.73
N TRP A 753 -3.98 2.38 -5.71
CA TRP A 753 -5.41 2.43 -5.41
C TRP A 753 -6.11 3.39 -6.38
N ASN A 754 -7.41 3.34 -6.41
CA ASN A 754 -8.24 4.24 -7.19
C ASN A 754 -9.19 5.00 -6.28
N VAL A 755 -9.58 6.17 -6.73
CA VAL A 755 -10.55 7.05 -6.07
C VAL A 755 -11.57 7.51 -7.09
N LEU A 756 -12.73 7.97 -6.60
CA LEU A 756 -13.64 8.75 -7.43
C LEU A 756 -13.02 10.12 -7.70
N TRP A 757 -13.13 10.60 -8.95
CA TRP A 757 -12.63 11.92 -9.35
C TRP A 757 -13.08 13.03 -8.40
N ASN A 758 -14.35 12.99 -8.00
CA ASN A 758 -14.96 13.98 -7.12
C ASN A 758 -14.42 13.96 -5.67
N ASN A 759 -13.66 12.92 -5.31
CA ASN A 759 -13.03 12.78 -3.99
C ASN A 759 -11.58 13.30 -3.98
N LEU A 760 -11.04 13.66 -5.15
CA LEU A 760 -9.71 14.27 -5.26
C LEU A 760 -9.79 15.77 -4.91
N SER A 761 -8.74 16.27 -4.26
CA SER A 761 -8.54 17.71 -4.10
C SER A 761 -8.36 18.40 -5.46
N THR A 762 -8.62 19.71 -5.53
CA THR A 762 -8.40 20.50 -6.75
C THR A 762 -6.98 20.38 -7.28
N ASP A 763 -5.99 20.31 -6.40
CA ASP A 763 -4.58 20.19 -6.79
C ASP A 763 -4.27 18.81 -7.39
N GLU A 764 -4.82 17.74 -6.83
CA GLU A 764 -4.73 16.40 -7.41
C GLU A 764 -5.42 16.33 -8.77
N GLN A 765 -6.64 16.88 -8.89
CA GLN A 765 -7.34 16.95 -10.18
C GLN A 765 -6.53 17.71 -11.22
N ASN A 766 -5.96 18.86 -10.86
CA ASN A 766 -5.11 19.64 -11.73
C ASN A 766 -3.85 18.88 -12.18
N ALA A 767 -3.27 18.05 -11.30
CA ALA A 767 -2.14 17.20 -11.66
C ALA A 767 -2.51 16.18 -12.75
N TYR A 768 -3.69 15.56 -12.67
CA TYR A 768 -4.19 14.63 -13.70
C TYR A 768 -4.52 15.34 -15.01
N ILE A 769 -5.13 16.52 -14.95
CA ILE A 769 -5.41 17.34 -16.14
C ILE A 769 -4.11 17.69 -16.87
N ARG A 770 -3.09 18.18 -16.15
CA ARG A 770 -1.77 18.47 -16.75
C ARG A 770 -1.14 17.25 -17.41
N ARG A 771 -1.26 16.08 -16.82
CA ARG A 771 -0.75 14.83 -17.43
C ARG A 771 -1.51 14.48 -18.71
N ALA A 772 -2.85 14.59 -18.71
CA ALA A 772 -3.67 14.31 -19.87
C ALA A 772 -3.44 15.31 -21.02
N GLU A 773 -3.13 16.59 -20.72
CA GLU A 773 -2.76 17.62 -21.71
C GLU A 773 -1.50 17.24 -22.51
N ASN A 774 -0.55 16.56 -21.87
CA ASN A 774 0.71 16.19 -22.49
C ASN A 774 0.62 14.98 -23.42
N ILE A 775 -0.43 14.15 -23.27
CA ILE A 775 -0.62 12.98 -24.12
C ILE A 775 -1.28 13.34 -25.47
N ALA A 776 -2.05 14.40 -25.49
CA ALA A 776 -2.75 14.89 -26.68
C ALA A 776 -1.84 15.62 -27.66
N GLN A 777 -0.58 15.90 -27.32
CA GLN A 777 0.42 16.54 -28.17
C GLN A 777 1.32 15.49 -28.85
#